data_83d9a2fe13214fdbe3371a86b868105e
#
_entry.id   83d9a2fe13214fdbe3371a86b868105e
#
_cell.length_a   1.000
_cell.length_b   1.000
_cell.length_c   1.000
_cell.angle_alpha   90.00
_cell.angle_beta   90.00
_cell.angle_gamma   90.00
#
_symmetry.space_group_name_H-M   'P 1'
#
loop_
_entity.id
_entity.type
_entity.pdbx_description
1 polymer ?
#
loop_
_entity_poly.entity_id
_entity_poly.type
_entity_poly.pdbx_seq_one_letter_code
_entity_poly.pdbx_strand_id
1 'polypeptide(L)'
;MVARSCLRPGWLKSAALVFYAANVANPANAQSVSVTGQVLPGSVQTPHWTVGGDLTVGDTLAGELVIDAGGSVNNDWAYVGSFNGAPGAVTVKGRDGTGTASTWTSAGPVLIGGESGSSGTLSILDGGVANSDSARIGVDNGSVGNVLVSGVGSTWNLNTVGAFEIGTGGKGTLRIDNGVVHSGQAIIGWVAGAEGSVTVSGPKAVWDPLNNIYVGFEGTGELHVLDGASVSTVGSTGPGAAAAVYIGKSVGSVGTVTVSSATADISTLTASDRIEIGSEGTGTLTITKGGVAVAVRDTWLAPAGTSTGTLNLTGDASGRGVLETGSVIKGAGNGTFNLDGGILRANRDENNFLNGFVTQAVGSGGAWFDTNGHDVGVSTAFSGTSRLNKQGAGTLTLSGNSAAFTGTTDIQAGTLQVDGILGGPVNVLAAARLSGTGRVGATVNQGTIAPGPRSGFGTLTIAGNYAAQGGSLEIRTQLGADDSPTDKLVITGDSAGTTPVTVKNMGGAGAQTQRGIQVVQVHGLSAGRFDLANGDYVIGGRPALVAGAYGYVLQQDSADGGWYLRSSLTNPGTTPTDPGTTPTDPGTTPTDPGTPSPGGGTPGAEPPLLYQPGVPVYEAYANTLLHLSQLPTLRQRVGNRLYDPADAGRNGVWSRVEGSTARLDPASSTTGVSQKVDSWKAQFGVDRVLAGQEEGSRLVGGLAFHYGKADTRLSSVYGDGTIDTTAYGLTPTLTWYGNNGVYIDAQAQATWFDSDLNSRLAGKLKGGQKAQSYGLGIEAGKAFGLTEGVALIPQAQLTYVSTRFDSFNDKFGTRVASDKGDSLLGRLGIALDYKSNWQTAGVKRESNVYGVVNVKHEFLDGTRVRVADTQIASRMARTWGSVGAGVNYGWGERYAIYGQVDADTDFSGSHIVTATAGFRMSF
;
A
#
# COMPACT_ATOMS: atom_id res chain seq x y z
N MET A 1 23.52 25.17 -42.36
CA MET A 1 23.74 25.01 -43.81
C MET A 1 22.38 24.89 -44.45
N VAL A 2 21.95 25.93 -45.07
CA VAL A 2 21.54 26.08 -46.50
C VAL A 2 20.28 25.28 -46.79
N ALA A 3 19.16 25.81 -46.97
CA ALA A 3 18.52 26.94 -47.70
C ALA A 3 17.61 26.40 -48.81
N ARG A 4 16.46 27.02 -48.91
CA ARG A 4 15.64 27.31 -50.14
C ARG A 4 14.87 26.15 -50.77
N SER A 5 13.69 26.28 -51.31
CA SER A 5 12.96 27.44 -51.85
C SER A 5 11.56 27.01 -52.33
N CYS A 6 10.61 27.88 -52.22
CA CYS A 6 9.66 28.37 -53.21
C CYS A 6 8.85 27.43 -54.12
N LEU A 7 7.48 27.56 -54.05
CA LEU A 7 6.77 28.21 -55.17
C LEU A 7 5.25 28.23 -54.89
N ARG A 8 4.68 29.44 -54.98
CA ARG A 8 3.28 29.76 -55.34
C ARG A 8 3.13 29.62 -56.85
N PRO A 9 1.94 29.65 -57.47
CA PRO A 9 0.87 30.67 -57.35
C PRO A 9 -0.55 30.09 -57.54
N GLY A 10 -1.57 30.82 -57.46
CA GLY A 10 -2.22 31.89 -58.10
C GLY A 10 -3.66 32.12 -57.74
N TRP A 11 -4.00 33.30 -57.43
CA TRP A 11 -4.99 34.22 -57.93
C TRP A 11 -6.42 33.76 -58.18
N LEU A 12 -7.36 34.32 -57.36
CA LEU A 12 -8.52 34.99 -57.95
C LEU A 12 -8.91 36.21 -57.07
N LYS A 13 -8.91 37.35 -57.74
CA LYS A 13 -9.29 38.65 -57.22
C LYS A 13 -10.79 38.73 -57.06
N SER A 14 -11.27 39.26 -55.91
CA SER A 14 -12.55 39.95 -55.86
C SER A 14 -12.30 41.37 -55.32
N ALA A 15 -12.69 42.34 -56.06
CA ALA A 15 -12.50 43.75 -55.84
C ALA A 15 -13.24 44.23 -54.58
N ALA A 16 -12.51 44.82 -53.64
CA ALA A 16 -13.11 45.62 -52.57
C ALA A 16 -13.35 47.03 -53.15
N LEU A 17 -14.59 47.42 -53.23
CA LEU A 17 -14.99 48.79 -53.42
C LEU A 17 -14.79 49.56 -52.11
N VAL A 18 -13.79 50.45 -52.08
CA VAL A 18 -13.59 51.38 -50.95
C VAL A 18 -14.57 52.51 -51.16
N PHE A 19 -15.64 52.53 -50.33
CA PHE A 19 -16.39 53.76 -50.09
C PHE A 19 -15.69 54.53 -49.01
N TYR A 20 -15.20 55.74 -49.36
CA TYR A 20 -14.82 56.77 -48.42
C TYR A 20 -16.13 57.32 -47.82
N ALA A 21 -16.53 56.91 -46.66
CA ALA A 21 -17.62 57.59 -45.90
C ALA A 21 -16.98 58.68 -45.07
N ALA A 22 -17.34 59.87 -45.38
CA ALA A 22 -17.07 61.05 -44.58
C ALA A 22 -17.52 60.83 -43.12
N ASN A 23 -16.64 61.20 -42.20
CA ASN A 23 -17.00 61.31 -40.76
C ASN A 23 -18.14 62.33 -40.61
N VAL A 24 -19.36 61.83 -40.62
CA VAL A 24 -20.50 62.55 -40.02
C VAL A 24 -20.44 62.08 -38.56
N ALA A 25 -20.19 63.00 -37.63
CA ALA A 25 -20.34 62.77 -36.22
C ALA A 25 -21.75 62.17 -35.99
N ASN A 26 -21.81 60.90 -35.62
CA ASN A 26 -23.03 60.23 -35.22
C ASN A 26 -23.52 60.94 -33.94
N PRO A 27 -24.76 61.52 -33.92
CA PRO A 27 -25.31 62.01 -32.66
C PRO A 27 -25.28 60.85 -31.66
N ALA A 28 -24.80 61.08 -30.44
CA ALA A 28 -24.84 60.15 -29.35
C ALA A 28 -26.19 59.40 -29.40
N ASN A 29 -26.14 58.03 -29.41
CA ASN A 29 -27.32 57.17 -29.54
C ASN A 29 -28.40 57.63 -28.56
N ALA A 30 -29.39 58.32 -29.07
CA ALA A 30 -30.53 58.70 -28.26
C ALA A 30 -31.39 57.49 -27.99
N GLN A 31 -31.76 57.27 -26.75
CA GLN A 31 -32.70 56.18 -26.35
C GLN A 31 -33.93 56.24 -27.24
N SER A 32 -34.32 55.08 -27.80
CA SER A 32 -35.42 55.04 -28.75
C SER A 32 -36.34 53.83 -28.59
N VAL A 33 -37.62 54.09 -28.81
CA VAL A 33 -38.64 53.04 -29.07
C VAL A 33 -39.25 53.45 -30.40
N SER A 34 -39.19 52.56 -31.41
CA SER A 34 -39.76 52.83 -32.74
C SER A 34 -40.62 51.66 -33.19
N VAL A 35 -41.68 51.96 -33.91
CA VAL A 35 -42.62 50.97 -34.47
C VAL A 35 -42.80 51.17 -35.95
N THR A 36 -43.01 50.04 -36.66
CA THR A 36 -43.39 50.02 -38.08
C THR A 36 -44.56 49.06 -38.26
N GLY A 37 -45.55 49.42 -39.07
CA GLY A 37 -46.73 48.60 -39.32
C GLY A 37 -47.70 48.55 -38.13
N GLN A 38 -48.33 47.41 -37.93
CA GLN A 38 -49.35 47.25 -36.91
C GLN A 38 -48.76 46.85 -35.55
N VAL A 39 -48.76 47.80 -34.61
CA VAL A 39 -48.42 47.61 -33.20
C VAL A 39 -49.54 48.18 -32.35
N LEU A 40 -50.13 47.38 -31.46
CA LEU A 40 -51.26 47.75 -30.65
C LEU A 40 -50.92 47.77 -29.16
N PRO A 41 -51.35 48.78 -28.37
CA PRO A 41 -52.07 50.02 -28.82
C PRO A 41 -51.08 50.93 -29.56
N GLY A 42 -51.62 51.68 -30.56
CA GLY A 42 -50.86 52.57 -31.48
C GLY A 42 -50.27 53.87 -30.87
N SER A 43 -50.45 54.16 -29.61
CA SER A 43 -49.92 55.30 -28.91
C SER A 43 -48.48 55.05 -28.33
N VAL A 44 -47.47 55.11 -29.21
CA VAL A 44 -46.06 54.81 -28.83
C VAL A 44 -45.46 55.97 -28.10
N GLN A 45 -44.75 55.70 -27.02
CA GLN A 45 -43.98 56.71 -26.25
C GLN A 45 -42.47 56.39 -26.39
N THR A 46 -41.67 57.36 -26.61
CA THR A 46 -40.21 57.22 -26.68
C THR A 46 -39.56 58.23 -25.72
N PRO A 47 -38.50 57.87 -24.96
CA PRO A 47 -37.76 56.62 -25.01
C PRO A 47 -38.32 55.54 -24.07
N HIS A 48 -39.33 55.86 -23.26
CA HIS A 48 -39.91 54.87 -22.28
C HIS A 48 -41.41 54.77 -22.53
N TRP A 49 -41.88 53.58 -22.89
CA TRP A 49 -43.27 53.29 -23.19
C TRP A 49 -43.87 52.29 -22.18
N THR A 50 -44.85 52.77 -21.43
CA THR A 50 -45.71 51.96 -20.58
C THR A 50 -47.07 51.75 -21.32
N VAL A 51 -47.36 50.53 -21.76
CA VAL A 51 -48.47 50.20 -22.62
C VAL A 51 -49.78 50.28 -21.86
N GLY A 52 -49.82 49.94 -20.57
CA GLY A 52 -51.00 49.95 -19.69
C GLY A 52 -52.02 48.82 -19.97
N GLY A 53 -51.54 47.71 -20.55
CA GLY A 53 -52.29 46.50 -20.95
C GLY A 53 -51.48 45.64 -21.88
N ASP A 54 -52.12 44.85 -22.70
CA ASP A 54 -51.45 43.90 -23.62
C ASP A 54 -50.82 44.63 -24.82
N LEU A 55 -49.66 44.11 -25.25
CA LEU A 55 -48.91 44.55 -26.39
C LEU A 55 -49.07 43.56 -27.55
N THR A 56 -49.55 43.98 -28.69
CA THR A 56 -49.63 43.13 -29.90
C THR A 56 -48.76 43.71 -31.02
N VAL A 57 -47.83 42.98 -31.55
CA VAL A 57 -46.96 43.32 -32.66
C VAL A 57 -47.25 42.43 -33.84
N GLY A 58 -47.85 42.88 -34.91
CA GLY A 58 -48.37 42.11 -35.99
C GLY A 58 -49.67 41.36 -35.60
N ASP A 59 -50.81 41.94 -35.83
CA ASP A 59 -52.16 41.43 -35.58
C ASP A 59 -52.80 40.91 -36.88
N THR A 60 -53.36 41.79 -37.68
CA THR A 60 -53.91 41.52 -38.98
C THR A 60 -53.03 42.01 -40.13
N LEU A 61 -52.02 42.82 -39.86
CA LEU A 61 -50.98 43.27 -40.75
C LEU A 61 -49.60 43.12 -40.08
N ALA A 62 -48.57 43.08 -40.88
CA ALA A 62 -47.19 43.06 -40.38
C ALA A 62 -46.89 44.16 -39.41
N GLY A 63 -46.21 43.86 -38.30
CA GLY A 63 -45.82 44.84 -37.29
C GLY A 63 -44.37 44.61 -36.85
N GLU A 64 -43.67 45.70 -36.53
CA GLU A 64 -42.31 45.66 -36.01
C GLU A 64 -42.17 46.68 -34.84
N LEU A 65 -41.51 46.24 -33.75
CA LEU A 65 -41.15 47.04 -32.59
C LEU A 65 -39.62 46.99 -32.39
N VAL A 66 -38.93 48.08 -32.35
CA VAL A 66 -37.51 48.17 -32.05
C VAL A 66 -37.29 49.00 -30.79
N ILE A 67 -36.63 48.47 -29.81
CA ILE A 67 -36.21 49.12 -28.57
C ILE A 67 -34.69 49.19 -28.60
N ASP A 68 -34.13 50.38 -28.67
CA ASP A 68 -32.70 50.59 -28.91
C ASP A 68 -32.11 51.65 -27.99
N ALA A 69 -30.80 51.65 -27.87
CA ALA A 69 -30.00 52.69 -27.20
C ALA A 69 -30.49 53.04 -25.77
N GLY A 70 -30.92 52.11 -24.97
CA GLY A 70 -31.39 52.29 -23.59
C GLY A 70 -32.91 52.64 -23.48
N GLY A 71 -33.69 52.55 -24.54
CA GLY A 71 -35.14 52.63 -24.51
C GLY A 71 -35.81 51.54 -23.70
N SER A 72 -37.03 51.75 -23.20
CA SER A 72 -37.77 50.72 -22.46
C SER A 72 -39.21 50.60 -22.85
N VAL A 73 -39.75 49.36 -22.87
CA VAL A 73 -41.17 49.05 -23.06
C VAL A 73 -41.65 48.15 -21.92
N ASN A 74 -42.81 48.51 -21.31
CA ASN A 74 -43.48 47.71 -20.29
C ASN A 74 -44.94 47.42 -20.67
N ASN A 75 -45.37 46.20 -20.55
CA ASN A 75 -46.73 45.76 -20.89
C ASN A 75 -47.19 44.59 -19.97
N ASP A 76 -48.49 44.24 -20.01
CA ASP A 76 -49.05 43.12 -19.30
C ASP A 76 -48.75 41.82 -20.06
N TRP A 77 -49.45 41.45 -21.09
CA TRP A 77 -49.18 40.33 -21.99
C TRP A 77 -48.59 40.83 -23.29
N ALA A 78 -47.86 39.96 -23.98
CA ALA A 78 -47.29 40.28 -25.27
C ALA A 78 -47.61 39.26 -26.35
N TYR A 79 -48.01 39.74 -27.50
CA TYR A 79 -48.31 38.89 -28.67
C TYR A 79 -47.44 39.35 -29.84
N VAL A 80 -46.61 38.47 -30.37
CA VAL A 80 -45.72 38.79 -31.51
C VAL A 80 -46.05 37.88 -32.69
N GLY A 81 -46.70 38.45 -33.71
CA GLY A 81 -47.25 37.70 -34.85
C GLY A 81 -48.38 36.77 -34.38
N SER A 82 -49.51 37.34 -33.93
CA SER A 82 -50.42 36.56 -33.09
C SER A 82 -51.69 36.11 -33.81
N PHE A 83 -52.26 36.91 -34.73
CA PHE A 83 -53.55 36.64 -35.34
C PHE A 83 -53.48 36.65 -36.89
N ASN A 84 -54.43 35.99 -37.54
CA ASN A 84 -54.67 36.04 -38.99
C ASN A 84 -53.48 35.91 -39.95
N GLY A 85 -52.42 35.26 -39.53
CA GLY A 85 -51.23 35.01 -40.36
C GLY A 85 -50.29 36.20 -40.55
N ALA A 86 -50.49 37.28 -39.83
CA ALA A 86 -49.65 38.46 -39.96
C ALA A 86 -48.31 38.31 -39.23
N PRO A 87 -47.14 38.64 -39.84
CA PRO A 87 -45.85 38.56 -39.16
C PRO A 87 -45.65 39.68 -38.14
N GLY A 88 -45.09 39.33 -36.95
CA GLY A 88 -44.69 40.30 -35.94
C GLY A 88 -43.20 40.19 -35.66
N ALA A 89 -42.50 41.29 -35.45
CA ALA A 89 -41.12 41.32 -35.07
C ALA A 89 -40.83 42.29 -33.91
N VAL A 90 -40.13 41.81 -32.88
CA VAL A 90 -39.63 42.63 -31.77
C VAL A 90 -38.10 42.54 -31.69
N THR A 91 -37.44 43.69 -31.68
CA THR A 91 -35.99 43.77 -31.51
C THR A 91 -35.67 44.62 -30.28
N VAL A 92 -34.94 44.02 -29.31
CA VAL A 92 -34.40 44.71 -28.13
C VAL A 92 -32.87 44.71 -28.24
N LYS A 93 -32.27 45.86 -28.46
CA LYS A 93 -30.82 45.85 -28.75
C LYS A 93 -30.08 47.05 -28.13
N GLY A 94 -28.82 46.81 -27.84
CA GLY A 94 -27.87 47.86 -27.50
C GLY A 94 -28.03 48.44 -26.11
N ARG A 95 -27.14 49.34 -25.82
CA ARG A 95 -27.06 50.15 -24.61
C ARG A 95 -26.90 51.60 -24.97
N ASP A 96 -27.34 52.52 -24.12
CA ASP A 96 -27.08 53.98 -24.30
C ASP A 96 -25.59 54.30 -24.04
N GLY A 97 -25.22 55.57 -24.26
CA GLY A 97 -23.86 56.06 -24.00
C GLY A 97 -23.44 56.02 -22.54
N THR A 98 -24.34 55.76 -21.60
CA THR A 98 -24.05 55.53 -20.15
C THR A 98 -23.95 54.08 -19.76
N GLY A 99 -24.25 53.15 -20.69
CA GLY A 99 -24.25 51.72 -20.46
C GLY A 99 -25.60 51.11 -20.02
N THR A 100 -26.68 51.91 -19.99
CA THR A 100 -28.04 51.46 -19.69
C THR A 100 -28.57 50.59 -20.83
N ALA A 101 -29.00 49.35 -20.53
CA ALA A 101 -29.52 48.43 -21.53
C ALA A 101 -30.91 48.83 -22.05
N SER A 102 -31.16 48.57 -23.32
CA SER A 102 -32.53 48.57 -23.87
C SER A 102 -33.31 47.44 -23.20
N THR A 103 -34.51 47.73 -22.69
CA THR A 103 -35.24 46.79 -21.84
C THR A 103 -36.69 46.62 -22.31
N TRP A 104 -37.08 45.35 -22.48
CA TRP A 104 -38.49 45.01 -22.65
C TRP A 104 -38.98 44.17 -21.47
N THR A 105 -40.08 44.61 -20.82
CA THR A 105 -40.63 43.92 -19.67
C THR A 105 -42.13 43.61 -19.92
N SER A 106 -42.49 42.36 -19.99
CA SER A 106 -43.88 41.86 -20.00
C SER A 106 -44.19 41.29 -18.61
N ALA A 107 -45.14 41.82 -17.90
CA ALA A 107 -45.55 41.34 -16.59
C ALA A 107 -46.17 39.93 -16.65
N GLY A 108 -46.75 39.59 -17.80
CA GLY A 108 -47.32 38.28 -18.12
C GLY A 108 -46.54 37.53 -19.21
N PRO A 109 -47.14 36.48 -19.79
CA PRO A 109 -46.57 35.68 -20.86
C PRO A 109 -46.28 36.46 -22.14
N VAL A 110 -45.20 36.01 -22.85
CA VAL A 110 -44.88 36.41 -24.21
C VAL A 110 -45.18 35.27 -25.19
N LEU A 111 -46.11 35.51 -26.15
CA LEU A 111 -46.50 34.54 -27.19
C LEU A 111 -45.87 34.96 -28.52
N ILE A 112 -45.05 34.05 -29.12
CA ILE A 112 -44.32 34.37 -30.37
C ILE A 112 -44.75 33.36 -31.45
N GLY A 113 -45.44 33.84 -32.49
CA GLY A 113 -46.19 33.00 -33.45
C GLY A 113 -47.41 32.37 -32.78
N GLY A 114 -48.52 33.12 -32.66
CA GLY A 114 -49.68 32.74 -31.85
C GLY A 114 -50.59 31.72 -32.58
N GLU A 115 -51.45 32.22 -33.48
CA GLU A 115 -52.42 31.39 -34.19
C GLU A 115 -51.89 30.66 -35.44
N SER A 116 -52.64 29.71 -35.96
CA SER A 116 -52.28 28.97 -37.16
C SER A 116 -51.96 29.90 -38.36
N GLY A 117 -50.81 29.68 -39.01
CA GLY A 117 -50.27 30.46 -40.12
C GLY A 117 -49.61 31.76 -39.71
N SER A 118 -49.56 32.14 -38.43
CA SER A 118 -48.87 33.34 -37.95
C SER A 118 -47.33 33.10 -37.79
N SER A 119 -46.58 34.20 -37.88
CA SER A 119 -45.15 34.12 -37.62
C SER A 119 -44.68 35.23 -36.67
N GLY A 120 -43.96 34.90 -35.63
CA GLY A 120 -43.40 35.80 -34.65
C GLY A 120 -41.85 35.71 -34.59
N THR A 121 -41.21 36.87 -34.44
CA THR A 121 -39.73 36.92 -34.22
C THR A 121 -39.40 37.85 -33.08
N LEU A 122 -38.60 37.35 -32.14
CA LEU A 122 -37.98 38.13 -31.05
C LEU A 122 -36.46 38.09 -31.18
N SER A 123 -35.85 39.27 -31.25
CA SER A 123 -34.37 39.43 -31.27
C SER A 123 -33.89 40.24 -30.10
N ILE A 124 -33.06 39.67 -29.24
CA ILE A 124 -32.41 40.34 -28.10
C ILE A 124 -30.93 40.38 -28.42
N LEU A 125 -30.41 41.55 -28.72
CA LEU A 125 -29.09 41.74 -29.34
C LEU A 125 -28.22 42.73 -28.57
N ASP A 126 -26.91 42.60 -28.66
CA ASP A 126 -25.89 43.57 -28.30
C ASP A 126 -26.07 44.17 -26.88
N GLY A 127 -26.42 43.35 -25.91
CA GLY A 127 -26.61 43.75 -24.52
C GLY A 127 -28.04 44.24 -24.16
N GLY A 128 -29.02 44.04 -25.05
CA GLY A 128 -30.44 44.23 -24.74
C GLY A 128 -30.98 43.25 -23.72
N VAL A 129 -32.00 43.61 -22.97
CA VAL A 129 -32.61 42.80 -21.89
C VAL A 129 -34.11 42.66 -22.08
N ALA A 130 -34.61 41.44 -22.07
CA ALA A 130 -36.05 41.15 -21.99
C ALA A 130 -36.36 40.45 -20.66
N ASN A 131 -37.53 40.78 -20.08
CA ASN A 131 -38.06 40.15 -18.88
C ASN A 131 -39.50 39.73 -19.15
N SER A 132 -39.90 38.53 -18.75
CA SER A 132 -41.28 38.02 -18.88
C SER A 132 -41.61 37.02 -17.81
N ASP A 133 -42.90 36.82 -17.52
CA ASP A 133 -43.36 35.79 -16.60
C ASP A 133 -43.12 34.37 -17.18
N SER A 134 -43.53 34.18 -18.41
CA SER A 134 -43.35 32.93 -19.17
C SER A 134 -43.25 33.26 -20.68
N ALA A 135 -42.97 32.24 -21.49
CA ALA A 135 -43.02 32.42 -22.94
C ALA A 135 -43.43 31.16 -23.66
N ARG A 136 -44.13 31.35 -24.78
CA ARG A 136 -44.51 30.28 -25.74
C ARG A 136 -44.08 30.65 -27.14
N ILE A 137 -43.38 29.75 -27.81
CA ILE A 137 -42.80 29.97 -29.13
C ILE A 137 -43.40 28.95 -30.10
N GLY A 138 -44.08 29.41 -31.16
CA GLY A 138 -44.83 28.55 -32.09
C GLY A 138 -46.03 27.89 -31.39
N VAL A 139 -47.08 28.72 -31.10
CA VAL A 139 -48.11 28.36 -30.14
C VAL A 139 -49.09 27.36 -30.70
N ASP A 140 -49.77 27.70 -31.81
CA ASP A 140 -50.80 26.85 -32.41
C ASP A 140 -50.24 26.02 -33.60
N ASN A 141 -50.92 24.95 -33.96
CA ASN A 141 -50.56 24.14 -35.13
C ASN A 141 -50.44 25.02 -36.41
N GLY A 142 -49.32 24.93 -37.10
CA GLY A 142 -48.99 25.72 -38.29
C GLY A 142 -48.43 27.13 -38.02
N SER A 143 -48.29 27.55 -36.78
CA SER A 143 -47.59 28.80 -36.42
C SER A 143 -46.08 28.63 -36.39
N VAL A 144 -45.36 29.71 -36.59
CA VAL A 144 -43.87 29.76 -36.51
C VAL A 144 -43.41 30.83 -35.56
N GLY A 145 -42.64 30.45 -34.53
CA GLY A 145 -42.02 31.38 -33.60
C GLY A 145 -40.47 31.24 -33.64
N ASN A 146 -39.77 32.38 -33.77
CA ASN A 146 -38.31 32.40 -33.76
C ASN A 146 -37.78 33.38 -32.70
N VAL A 147 -36.82 32.91 -31.92
CA VAL A 147 -36.15 33.78 -30.92
C VAL A 147 -34.64 33.67 -31.10
N LEU A 148 -34.00 34.86 -31.09
CA LEU A 148 -32.54 35.00 -31.08
C LEU A 148 -32.10 35.86 -29.87
N VAL A 149 -31.26 35.29 -29.03
CA VAL A 149 -30.56 36.04 -27.95
C VAL A 149 -29.05 36.01 -28.27
N SER A 150 -28.55 37.15 -28.79
CA SER A 150 -27.18 37.14 -29.34
C SER A 150 -26.34 38.29 -28.85
N GLY A 151 -25.09 38.02 -28.62
CA GLY A 151 -24.09 39.01 -28.14
C GLY A 151 -23.93 39.06 -26.64
N VAL A 152 -22.72 39.39 -26.22
CA VAL A 152 -22.36 39.47 -24.79
C VAL A 152 -23.21 40.50 -24.05
N GLY A 153 -23.86 40.08 -22.98
CA GLY A 153 -24.75 40.94 -22.18
C GLY A 153 -26.22 40.95 -22.65
N SER A 154 -26.56 40.33 -23.78
CA SER A 154 -27.96 40.09 -24.17
C SER A 154 -28.58 39.06 -23.27
N THR A 155 -29.72 39.35 -22.63
CA THR A 155 -30.30 38.53 -21.58
C THR A 155 -31.83 38.44 -21.73
N TRP A 156 -32.38 37.24 -21.63
CA TRP A 156 -33.80 37.02 -21.45
C TRP A 156 -34.07 36.33 -20.11
N ASN A 157 -34.76 37.08 -19.24
CA ASN A 157 -35.15 36.60 -17.91
C ASN A 157 -36.62 36.21 -17.93
N LEU A 158 -36.90 34.91 -17.78
CA LEU A 158 -38.25 34.40 -17.54
C LEU A 158 -38.38 34.09 -16.04
N ASN A 159 -39.63 34.29 -15.52
CA ASN A 159 -39.92 33.97 -14.12
C ASN A 159 -39.72 32.49 -13.87
N THR A 160 -39.22 32.14 -12.69
CA THR A 160 -38.87 30.79 -12.27
C THR A 160 -40.04 29.82 -12.12
N VAL A 161 -41.30 30.35 -12.02
CA VAL A 161 -42.53 29.58 -11.83
C VAL A 161 -43.19 29.19 -13.14
N GLY A 162 -43.02 30.03 -14.18
CA GLY A 162 -43.64 29.83 -15.50
C GLY A 162 -42.97 28.77 -16.35
N ALA A 163 -43.76 28.09 -17.20
CA ALA A 163 -43.20 27.17 -18.21
C ALA A 163 -42.62 27.99 -19.39
N PHE A 164 -41.49 27.56 -19.90
CA PHE A 164 -40.90 28.05 -21.14
C PHE A 164 -41.07 26.98 -22.23
N GLU A 165 -41.98 27.27 -23.19
CA GLU A 165 -42.44 26.34 -24.21
C GLU A 165 -41.91 26.73 -25.58
N ILE A 166 -41.16 25.83 -26.22
CA ILE A 166 -40.57 25.99 -27.54
C ILE A 166 -41.16 24.95 -28.46
N GLY A 167 -41.99 25.37 -29.42
CA GLY A 167 -42.87 24.48 -30.19
C GLY A 167 -44.02 23.99 -29.29
N THR A 168 -44.94 24.89 -28.92
CA THR A 168 -46.09 24.53 -28.09
C THR A 168 -47.08 23.66 -28.87
N GLY A 169 -47.53 24.12 -30.01
CA GLY A 169 -48.38 23.37 -30.95
C GLY A 169 -47.90 23.47 -32.41
N GLY A 170 -47.09 24.49 -32.72
CA GLY A 170 -46.44 24.77 -34.00
C GLY A 170 -44.97 24.52 -34.01
N LYS A 171 -44.24 25.36 -34.76
CA LYS A 171 -42.77 25.33 -34.85
C LYS A 171 -42.13 26.43 -34.05
N GLY A 172 -41.40 26.10 -33.02
CA GLY A 172 -40.65 26.99 -32.17
C GLY A 172 -39.15 26.84 -32.33
N THR A 173 -38.44 27.94 -32.51
CA THR A 173 -36.98 27.97 -32.56
C THR A 173 -36.41 28.97 -31.59
N LEU A 174 -35.48 28.55 -30.72
CA LEU A 174 -34.69 29.42 -29.83
C LEU A 174 -33.21 29.26 -30.14
N ARG A 175 -32.56 30.37 -30.44
CA ARG A 175 -31.09 30.42 -30.63
C ARG A 175 -30.46 31.39 -29.62
N ILE A 176 -29.48 30.90 -28.92
CA ILE A 176 -28.68 31.66 -27.91
C ILE A 176 -27.22 31.63 -28.36
N ASP A 177 -26.72 32.76 -28.88
CA ASP A 177 -25.36 32.95 -29.37
C ASP A 177 -24.59 33.92 -28.46
N ASN A 178 -23.77 33.40 -27.55
CA ASN A 178 -23.05 34.22 -26.56
C ASN A 178 -23.98 35.13 -25.71
N GLY A 179 -25.28 34.86 -25.66
CA GLY A 179 -26.29 35.48 -24.81
C GLY A 179 -26.64 34.62 -23.61
N VAL A 180 -27.55 35.11 -22.77
CA VAL A 180 -27.98 34.42 -21.55
C VAL A 180 -29.51 34.27 -21.52
N VAL A 181 -30.02 33.10 -21.19
CA VAL A 181 -31.45 32.86 -20.93
C VAL A 181 -31.60 32.19 -19.56
N HIS A 182 -32.39 32.83 -18.69
CA HIS A 182 -32.83 32.26 -17.41
C HIS A 182 -34.28 31.85 -17.53
N SER A 183 -34.65 30.63 -17.15
CA SER A 183 -36.03 30.13 -17.27
C SER A 183 -36.44 29.21 -16.11
N GLY A 184 -37.72 28.98 -15.99
CA GLY A 184 -38.27 27.94 -15.10
C GLY A 184 -38.14 26.56 -15.71
N GLN A 185 -39.25 25.82 -15.82
CA GLN A 185 -39.32 24.56 -16.53
C GLN A 185 -39.26 24.76 -18.06
N ALA A 186 -38.45 23.98 -18.78
CA ALA A 186 -38.35 24.13 -20.22
C ALA A 186 -39.01 22.91 -20.94
N ILE A 187 -39.85 23.19 -21.94
CA ILE A 187 -40.51 22.15 -22.74
C ILE A 187 -40.23 22.44 -24.22
N ILE A 188 -39.59 21.49 -24.91
CA ILE A 188 -39.21 21.59 -26.32
C ILE A 188 -40.04 20.53 -27.09
N GLY A 189 -40.97 20.98 -27.97
CA GLY A 189 -41.90 20.09 -28.67
C GLY A 189 -43.01 19.55 -27.74
N TRP A 190 -43.93 20.43 -27.30
CA TRP A 190 -44.89 20.08 -26.24
C TRP A 190 -45.94 19.07 -26.66
N VAL A 191 -46.88 19.47 -27.56
CA VAL A 191 -47.97 18.57 -27.92
C VAL A 191 -47.62 17.73 -29.17
N ALA A 192 -48.40 16.67 -29.40
CA ALA A 192 -48.19 15.82 -30.55
C ALA A 192 -48.25 16.62 -31.87
N GLY A 193 -47.25 16.48 -32.74
CA GLY A 193 -47.08 17.22 -33.98
C GLY A 193 -46.35 18.54 -33.87
N ALA A 194 -46.12 19.06 -32.67
CA ALA A 194 -45.29 20.25 -32.47
C ALA A 194 -43.77 19.98 -32.71
N GLU A 195 -43.08 21.01 -33.21
CA GLU A 195 -41.63 20.96 -33.44
C GLU A 195 -40.92 22.08 -32.63
N GLY A 196 -40.07 21.69 -31.72
CA GLY A 196 -39.24 22.63 -30.95
C GLY A 196 -37.76 22.42 -31.23
N SER A 197 -36.98 23.50 -31.44
CA SER A 197 -35.52 23.40 -31.62
C SER A 197 -34.84 24.49 -30.82
N VAL A 198 -33.84 24.11 -30.02
CA VAL A 198 -33.01 25.02 -29.24
C VAL A 198 -31.54 24.82 -29.61
N THR A 199 -30.85 25.90 -29.90
CA THR A 199 -29.40 25.93 -30.11
C THR A 199 -28.78 26.93 -29.16
N VAL A 200 -27.83 26.48 -28.33
CA VAL A 200 -27.00 27.29 -27.44
C VAL A 200 -25.56 27.18 -27.91
N SER A 201 -24.97 28.28 -28.37
CA SER A 201 -23.64 28.24 -28.99
C SER A 201 -22.76 29.42 -28.62
N GLY A 202 -21.46 29.15 -28.50
CA GLY A 202 -20.41 30.10 -28.13
C GLY A 202 -20.05 30.13 -26.65
N PRO A 203 -18.81 30.54 -26.32
CA PRO A 203 -18.23 30.37 -24.97
C PRO A 203 -18.85 31.30 -23.89
N LYS A 204 -19.77 32.20 -24.27
CA LYS A 204 -20.54 33.05 -23.35
C LYS A 204 -22.04 32.75 -23.38
N ALA A 205 -22.47 31.78 -24.19
CA ALA A 205 -23.85 31.35 -24.24
C ALA A 205 -24.19 30.49 -23.00
N VAL A 206 -25.23 30.92 -22.29
CA VAL A 206 -25.71 30.24 -21.07
C VAL A 206 -27.21 30.08 -21.12
N TRP A 207 -27.69 28.90 -20.87
CA TRP A 207 -29.11 28.64 -20.56
C TRP A 207 -29.21 27.84 -19.27
N ASP A 208 -29.87 28.42 -18.26
CA ASP A 208 -29.98 27.83 -16.93
C ASP A 208 -31.45 27.68 -16.48
N PRO A 209 -32.16 26.68 -16.94
CA PRO A 209 -33.45 26.31 -16.42
C PRO A 209 -33.39 25.93 -14.94
N LEU A 210 -34.27 26.51 -14.11
CA LEU A 210 -34.34 26.13 -12.68
C LEU A 210 -34.96 24.78 -12.40
N ASN A 211 -35.75 24.26 -13.36
CA ASN A 211 -36.45 22.97 -13.26
C ASN A 211 -36.09 22.06 -14.42
N ASN A 212 -36.90 21.01 -14.66
CA ASN A 212 -36.64 20.01 -15.68
C ASN A 212 -36.59 20.62 -17.09
N ILE A 213 -35.74 20.02 -17.93
CA ILE A 213 -35.78 20.19 -19.39
C ILE A 213 -36.46 18.97 -20.01
N TYR A 214 -37.49 19.16 -20.83
CA TYR A 214 -38.11 18.12 -21.64
C TYR A 214 -37.76 18.38 -23.11
N VAL A 215 -37.08 17.45 -23.74
CA VAL A 215 -36.72 17.50 -25.16
C VAL A 215 -37.58 16.46 -25.89
N GLY A 216 -38.62 16.89 -26.58
CA GLY A 216 -39.71 16.04 -27.09
C GLY A 216 -40.63 15.57 -25.95
N PHE A 217 -41.55 16.42 -25.50
CA PHE A 217 -42.47 16.05 -24.42
C PHE A 217 -43.59 15.10 -24.94
N GLU A 218 -44.40 15.54 -25.89
CA GLU A 218 -45.33 14.72 -26.70
C GLU A 218 -45.02 14.86 -28.19
N GLY A 219 -44.37 15.97 -28.61
CA GLY A 219 -43.99 16.24 -30.00
C GLY A 219 -42.50 15.89 -30.27
N THR A 220 -41.91 16.65 -31.21
CA THR A 220 -40.48 16.53 -31.57
C THR A 220 -39.69 17.68 -30.99
N GLY A 221 -38.60 17.34 -30.24
CA GLY A 221 -37.72 18.32 -29.63
C GLY A 221 -36.23 18.09 -29.97
N GLU A 222 -35.52 19.18 -30.22
CA GLU A 222 -34.11 19.18 -30.47
C GLU A 222 -33.39 20.18 -29.57
N LEU A 223 -32.26 19.78 -28.97
CA LEU A 223 -31.38 20.64 -28.18
C LEU A 223 -29.93 20.45 -28.61
N HIS A 224 -29.28 21.54 -29.05
CA HIS A 224 -27.89 21.56 -29.43
C HIS A 224 -27.12 22.47 -28.49
N VAL A 225 -26.06 21.94 -27.85
CA VAL A 225 -25.14 22.66 -26.96
C VAL A 225 -23.77 22.63 -27.60
N LEU A 226 -23.33 23.77 -28.14
CA LEU A 226 -22.23 23.85 -29.10
C LEU A 226 -21.17 24.89 -28.70
N ASP A 227 -19.92 24.64 -29.11
CA ASP A 227 -18.83 25.60 -29.20
C ASP A 227 -18.55 26.40 -27.91
N GLY A 228 -18.53 25.71 -26.78
CA GLY A 228 -18.24 26.27 -25.46
C GLY A 228 -19.48 26.74 -24.67
N ALA A 229 -20.68 26.50 -25.17
CA ALA A 229 -21.92 26.87 -24.48
C ALA A 229 -22.20 26.02 -23.23
N SER A 230 -22.96 26.59 -22.30
CA SER A 230 -23.39 25.92 -21.06
C SER A 230 -24.90 25.87 -20.94
N VAL A 231 -25.44 24.68 -20.75
CA VAL A 231 -26.83 24.42 -20.34
C VAL A 231 -26.82 23.69 -19.01
N SER A 232 -27.46 24.23 -17.98
CA SER A 232 -27.44 23.66 -16.64
C SER A 232 -28.77 23.77 -15.92
N THR A 233 -29.36 22.61 -15.56
CA THR A 233 -30.51 22.62 -14.64
C THR A 233 -30.04 22.83 -13.21
N VAL A 234 -30.52 23.88 -12.54
CA VAL A 234 -30.02 24.26 -11.22
C VAL A 234 -30.74 23.52 -10.08
N GLY A 235 -32.02 23.15 -10.28
CA GLY A 235 -32.90 22.67 -9.24
C GLY A 235 -33.49 23.85 -8.39
N SER A 236 -34.71 23.75 -7.94
CA SER A 236 -35.30 24.78 -7.07
C SER A 236 -34.72 24.71 -5.65
N THR A 237 -34.71 25.84 -4.92
CA THR A 237 -34.17 25.96 -3.56
C THR A 237 -35.06 25.27 -2.51
N GLY A 238 -35.03 23.96 -2.43
CA GLY A 238 -35.72 23.15 -1.41
C GLY A 238 -35.13 21.76 -1.25
N PRO A 239 -35.28 21.10 -0.10
CA PRO A 239 -34.77 19.72 0.08
C PRO A 239 -35.43 18.77 -0.92
N GLY A 240 -34.65 18.20 -1.85
CA GLY A 240 -35.11 17.24 -2.85
C GLY A 240 -35.49 17.81 -4.22
N ALA A 241 -35.24 19.10 -4.50
CA ALA A 241 -35.58 19.78 -5.76
C ALA A 241 -34.49 19.65 -6.83
N ALA A 242 -34.04 18.43 -7.12
CA ALA A 242 -33.15 18.16 -8.24
C ALA A 242 -33.91 18.13 -9.57
N ALA A 243 -33.32 18.68 -10.63
CA ALA A 243 -33.93 18.81 -11.94
C ALA A 243 -33.26 17.89 -12.97
N ALA A 244 -34.10 17.21 -13.72
CA ALA A 244 -33.71 16.21 -14.73
C ALA A 244 -33.80 16.76 -16.16
N VAL A 245 -33.04 16.10 -17.06
CA VAL A 245 -33.20 16.25 -18.52
C VAL A 245 -33.87 15.01 -19.06
N TYR A 246 -35.10 15.16 -19.61
CA TYR A 246 -35.87 14.10 -20.22
C TYR A 246 -35.81 14.23 -21.76
N ILE A 247 -35.44 13.15 -22.43
CA ILE A 247 -35.30 13.12 -23.91
C ILE A 247 -36.25 12.08 -24.47
N GLY A 248 -37.31 12.47 -25.19
CA GLY A 248 -38.40 11.61 -25.61
C GLY A 248 -39.27 11.17 -24.44
N LYS A 249 -40.05 12.13 -23.85
CA LYS A 249 -40.74 11.95 -22.56
C LYS A 249 -41.94 11.03 -22.64
N SER A 250 -42.89 11.31 -23.55
CA SER A 250 -44.18 10.61 -23.68
C SER A 250 -44.18 9.62 -24.83
N VAL A 251 -45.14 8.69 -24.83
CA VAL A 251 -45.32 7.73 -25.95
C VAL A 251 -45.52 8.47 -27.27
N GLY A 252 -44.75 8.11 -28.29
CA GLY A 252 -44.78 8.72 -29.62
C GLY A 252 -43.95 9.99 -29.78
N SER A 253 -43.42 10.54 -28.71
CA SER A 253 -42.52 11.70 -28.79
C SER A 253 -41.12 11.32 -29.29
N VAL A 254 -40.41 12.34 -29.85
CA VAL A 254 -39.04 12.21 -30.31
C VAL A 254 -38.20 13.32 -29.72
N GLY A 255 -37.15 12.97 -29.00
CA GLY A 255 -36.19 13.92 -28.42
C GLY A 255 -34.76 13.67 -28.93
N THR A 256 -34.07 14.70 -29.32
CA THR A 256 -32.65 14.61 -29.73
C THR A 256 -31.84 15.69 -29.02
N VAL A 257 -30.75 15.28 -28.40
CA VAL A 257 -29.79 16.18 -27.72
C VAL A 257 -28.39 15.93 -28.27
N THR A 258 -27.70 17.01 -28.66
CA THR A 258 -26.29 16.99 -29.10
C THR A 258 -25.46 17.93 -28.23
N VAL A 259 -24.38 17.41 -27.67
CA VAL A 259 -23.37 18.17 -26.92
C VAL A 259 -22.02 18.00 -27.61
N SER A 260 -21.51 19.08 -28.21
CA SER A 260 -20.24 19.01 -28.97
C SER A 260 -19.54 20.36 -29.04
N SER A 261 -18.25 20.35 -29.32
CA SER A 261 -17.51 21.59 -29.61
C SER A 261 -16.61 21.42 -30.83
N ALA A 262 -16.71 22.33 -31.76
CA ALA A 262 -15.79 22.44 -32.89
C ALA A 262 -14.55 23.29 -32.55
N THR A 263 -14.59 24.01 -31.41
CA THR A 263 -13.51 24.85 -30.88
C THR A 263 -12.74 24.13 -29.75
N ALA A 264 -11.79 24.84 -29.15
CA ALA A 264 -11.09 24.33 -27.95
C ALA A 264 -11.92 24.50 -26.67
N ASP A 265 -13.01 25.28 -26.69
CA ASP A 265 -13.87 25.49 -25.54
C ASP A 265 -14.80 24.29 -25.33
N ILE A 266 -15.07 23.94 -24.09
CA ILE A 266 -15.89 22.77 -23.73
C ILE A 266 -17.35 23.16 -23.64
N SER A 267 -18.20 22.47 -24.42
CA SER A 267 -19.66 22.60 -24.31
C SER A 267 -20.19 21.72 -23.20
N THR A 268 -21.03 22.23 -22.31
CA THR A 268 -21.54 21.48 -21.14
C THR A 268 -23.06 21.41 -21.10
N LEU A 269 -23.58 20.21 -20.82
CA LEU A 269 -24.97 19.98 -20.42
C LEU A 269 -24.99 19.35 -19.03
N THR A 270 -25.52 20.05 -18.03
CA THR A 270 -25.58 19.53 -16.66
C THR A 270 -27.01 19.33 -16.20
N ALA A 271 -27.37 18.10 -15.84
CA ALA A 271 -28.60 17.78 -15.12
C ALA A 271 -28.31 17.64 -13.62
N SER A 272 -28.91 18.46 -12.78
CA SER A 272 -28.69 18.42 -11.32
C SER A 272 -29.27 17.18 -10.64
N ASP A 273 -30.08 16.37 -11.35
CA ASP A 273 -30.51 15.03 -10.97
C ASP A 273 -29.99 14.00 -11.98
N ARG A 274 -30.79 13.66 -12.96
CA ARG A 274 -30.52 12.58 -13.91
C ARG A 274 -30.79 13.00 -15.36
N ILE A 275 -30.27 12.22 -16.29
CA ILE A 275 -30.62 12.30 -17.70
C ILE A 275 -31.40 11.03 -18.04
N GLU A 276 -32.64 11.18 -18.56
CA GLU A 276 -33.45 10.05 -19.08
C GLU A 276 -33.57 10.11 -20.60
N ILE A 277 -33.09 9.06 -21.26
CA ILE A 277 -33.05 8.96 -22.72
C ILE A 277 -34.12 7.95 -23.19
N GLY A 278 -35.17 8.41 -23.82
CA GLY A 278 -36.33 7.61 -24.16
C GLY A 278 -37.13 7.23 -22.91
N SER A 279 -37.71 8.19 -22.19
CA SER A 279 -38.48 7.89 -20.97
C SER A 279 -39.65 6.96 -21.23
N GLU A 280 -40.56 7.35 -22.13
CA GLU A 280 -41.68 6.55 -22.66
C GLU A 280 -41.70 6.58 -24.21
N GLY A 281 -41.06 7.57 -24.83
CA GLY A 281 -40.94 7.78 -26.28
C GLY A 281 -39.59 7.34 -26.84
N THR A 282 -39.13 8.08 -27.86
CA THR A 282 -37.81 7.88 -28.49
C THR A 282 -36.88 9.00 -28.13
N GLY A 283 -35.74 8.66 -27.51
CA GLY A 283 -34.70 9.62 -27.10
C GLY A 283 -33.34 9.31 -27.69
N THR A 284 -32.61 10.33 -28.11
CA THR A 284 -31.21 10.21 -28.53
C THR A 284 -30.34 11.28 -27.86
N LEU A 285 -29.30 10.88 -27.17
CA LEU A 285 -28.24 11.78 -26.64
C LEU A 285 -26.95 11.45 -27.36
N THR A 286 -26.35 12.48 -28.00
CA THR A 286 -25.04 12.37 -28.66
C THR A 286 -24.04 13.32 -27.99
N ILE A 287 -22.95 12.75 -27.48
CA ILE A 287 -21.86 13.49 -26.82
C ILE A 287 -20.58 13.21 -27.59
N THR A 288 -19.98 14.24 -28.17
CA THR A 288 -18.79 14.07 -29.05
C THR A 288 -17.89 15.31 -28.99
N LYS A 289 -16.67 15.23 -29.52
CA LYS A 289 -15.73 16.35 -29.77
C LYS A 289 -15.64 17.41 -28.65
N GLY A 290 -15.26 17.00 -27.45
CA GLY A 290 -15.10 17.94 -26.34
C GLY A 290 -16.43 18.44 -25.72
N GLY A 291 -17.56 17.83 -26.11
CA GLY A 291 -18.81 17.97 -25.37
C GLY A 291 -18.75 17.21 -24.03
N VAL A 292 -19.35 17.77 -23.00
CA VAL A 292 -19.47 17.16 -21.67
C VAL A 292 -20.93 17.15 -21.24
N ALA A 293 -21.49 15.98 -20.96
CA ALA A 293 -22.79 15.86 -20.29
C ALA A 293 -22.59 15.31 -18.87
N VAL A 294 -23.23 15.97 -17.90
CA VAL A 294 -23.16 15.59 -16.48
C VAL A 294 -24.55 15.24 -15.98
N ALA A 295 -24.70 14.02 -15.50
CA ALA A 295 -25.85 13.62 -14.70
C ALA A 295 -25.37 13.43 -13.25
N VAL A 296 -25.79 14.31 -12.34
CA VAL A 296 -25.32 14.27 -10.94
C VAL A 296 -25.64 12.94 -10.27
N ARG A 297 -26.77 12.30 -10.61
CA ARG A 297 -27.09 10.94 -10.16
C ARG A 297 -26.82 9.90 -11.27
N ASP A 298 -27.76 9.64 -12.15
CA ASP A 298 -27.68 8.54 -13.09
C ASP A 298 -28.15 8.93 -14.50
N THR A 299 -27.69 8.17 -15.50
CA THR A 299 -28.18 8.25 -16.87
C THR A 299 -29.02 7.01 -17.17
N TRP A 300 -30.30 7.19 -17.45
CA TRP A 300 -31.21 6.12 -17.76
C TRP A 300 -31.47 6.00 -19.28
N LEU A 301 -31.46 4.77 -19.79
CA LEU A 301 -31.79 4.44 -21.19
C LEU A 301 -33.04 3.59 -21.23
N ALA A 302 -34.05 4.06 -21.93
CA ALA A 302 -35.34 3.34 -22.20
C ALA A 302 -35.92 2.72 -20.91
N PRO A 303 -36.29 3.52 -19.90
CA PRO A 303 -36.81 3.00 -18.64
C PRO A 303 -38.14 2.27 -18.81
N ALA A 304 -39.06 2.71 -19.73
CA ALA A 304 -40.34 2.04 -20.00
C ALA A 304 -40.19 0.94 -21.04
N GLY A 305 -41.01 -0.12 -20.93
CA GLY A 305 -40.90 -1.30 -21.82
C GLY A 305 -41.15 -1.03 -23.31
N THR A 306 -41.84 0.05 -23.65
CA THR A 306 -42.16 0.44 -25.03
C THR A 306 -41.22 1.51 -25.59
N SER A 307 -40.35 2.07 -24.75
CA SER A 307 -39.50 3.19 -25.11
C SER A 307 -38.23 2.78 -25.86
N THR A 308 -37.63 3.76 -26.55
CA THR A 308 -36.36 3.59 -27.26
C THR A 308 -35.39 4.69 -26.81
N GLY A 309 -34.24 4.30 -26.24
CA GLY A 309 -33.19 5.23 -25.79
C GLY A 309 -31.85 4.93 -26.46
N THR A 310 -31.27 5.92 -27.12
CA THR A 310 -29.94 5.78 -27.73
C THR A 310 -28.98 6.79 -27.12
N LEU A 311 -27.88 6.27 -26.53
CA LEU A 311 -26.76 7.07 -26.05
C LEU A 311 -25.54 6.86 -26.95
N ASN A 312 -25.09 7.92 -27.62
CA ASN A 312 -23.87 7.92 -28.44
C ASN A 312 -22.79 8.66 -27.69
N LEU A 313 -21.79 7.96 -27.19
CA LEU A 313 -20.63 8.51 -26.51
C LEU A 313 -19.40 8.28 -27.38
N THR A 314 -19.06 9.30 -28.18
CA THR A 314 -18.09 9.16 -29.28
C THR A 314 -16.90 10.11 -29.16
N GLY A 315 -15.83 9.80 -29.91
CA GLY A 315 -14.66 10.64 -29.98
C GLY A 315 -13.48 9.98 -30.66
N ASP A 316 -12.51 10.78 -31.00
CA ASP A 316 -11.26 10.35 -31.62
C ASP A 316 -10.06 11.09 -31.03
N ALA A 317 -8.91 11.06 -31.71
CA ALA A 317 -7.70 11.75 -31.27
C ALA A 317 -7.82 13.30 -31.29
N SER A 318 -8.79 13.86 -32.03
CA SER A 318 -9.01 15.31 -32.13
C SER A 318 -9.92 15.86 -31.01
N GLY A 319 -10.62 14.98 -30.31
CA GLY A 319 -11.49 15.33 -29.18
C GLY A 319 -12.45 14.20 -28.80
N ARG A 320 -12.76 14.08 -27.52
CA ARG A 320 -13.63 13.06 -26.97
C ARG A 320 -14.83 13.69 -26.26
N GLY A 321 -16.02 13.11 -26.49
CA GLY A 321 -17.18 13.39 -25.66
C GLY A 321 -16.99 12.76 -24.26
N VAL A 322 -17.51 13.40 -23.24
CA VAL A 322 -17.46 12.93 -21.85
C VAL A 322 -18.86 12.83 -21.29
N LEU A 323 -19.25 11.67 -20.81
CA LEU A 323 -20.40 11.50 -19.93
C LEU A 323 -19.93 11.27 -18.50
N GLU A 324 -20.25 12.21 -17.61
CA GLU A 324 -20.00 12.10 -16.18
C GLU A 324 -21.32 11.73 -15.46
N THR A 325 -21.34 10.58 -14.78
CA THR A 325 -22.55 10.04 -14.18
C THR A 325 -22.25 9.06 -13.03
N GLY A 326 -23.22 8.82 -12.16
CA GLY A 326 -23.15 7.79 -11.15
C GLY A 326 -23.24 6.38 -11.73
N SER A 327 -24.17 6.17 -12.66
CA SER A 327 -24.31 4.92 -13.42
C SER A 327 -25.01 5.15 -14.74
N VAL A 328 -24.85 4.23 -15.69
CA VAL A 328 -25.66 4.12 -16.91
C VAL A 328 -26.59 2.92 -16.71
N ILE A 329 -27.91 3.20 -16.68
CA ILE A 329 -28.95 2.20 -16.37
C ILE A 329 -29.80 1.94 -17.60
N LYS A 330 -29.78 0.72 -18.11
CA LYS A 330 -30.71 0.27 -19.14
C LYS A 330 -31.97 -0.25 -18.48
N GLY A 331 -33.11 0.39 -18.82
CA GLY A 331 -34.43 -0.03 -18.37
C GLY A 331 -35.02 -1.20 -19.19
N ALA A 332 -36.33 -1.36 -19.08
CA ALA A 332 -37.04 -2.46 -19.69
C ALA A 332 -37.22 -2.32 -21.23
N GLY A 333 -37.07 -1.12 -21.79
CA GLY A 333 -37.23 -0.81 -23.19
C GLY A 333 -36.00 -1.12 -24.05
N ASN A 334 -36.03 -0.61 -25.28
CA ASN A 334 -34.94 -0.79 -26.24
C ASN A 334 -33.85 0.26 -26.02
N GLY A 335 -32.95 0.00 -25.06
CA GLY A 335 -31.80 0.88 -24.73
C GLY A 335 -30.54 0.46 -25.51
N THR A 336 -29.94 1.39 -26.25
CA THR A 336 -28.71 1.21 -27.01
C THR A 336 -27.64 2.17 -26.46
N PHE A 337 -26.49 1.64 -26.07
CA PHE A 337 -25.33 2.44 -25.67
C PHE A 337 -24.20 2.23 -26.66
N ASN A 338 -23.92 3.23 -27.47
CA ASN A 338 -22.80 3.25 -28.44
C ASN A 338 -21.57 3.87 -27.75
N LEU A 339 -20.69 3.02 -27.21
CA LEU A 339 -19.42 3.41 -26.60
C LEU A 339 -18.32 3.33 -27.66
N ASP A 340 -18.03 4.47 -28.33
CA ASP A 340 -17.17 4.55 -29.51
C ASP A 340 -16.21 5.73 -29.41
N GLY A 341 -15.24 5.65 -28.53
CA GLY A 341 -14.17 6.64 -28.40
C GLY A 341 -14.42 7.77 -27.39
N GLY A 342 -15.63 7.94 -26.86
CA GLY A 342 -15.90 8.87 -25.79
C GLY A 342 -15.53 8.30 -24.41
N ILE A 343 -15.51 9.18 -23.41
CA ILE A 343 -15.10 8.87 -22.02
C ILE A 343 -16.35 8.73 -21.14
N LEU A 344 -16.53 7.57 -20.54
CA LEU A 344 -17.48 7.38 -19.46
C LEU A 344 -16.76 7.63 -18.12
N ARG A 345 -17.15 8.71 -17.43
CA ARG A 345 -16.53 9.17 -16.19
C ARG A 345 -17.45 8.95 -15.00
N ALA A 346 -16.87 8.41 -13.91
CA ALA A 346 -17.58 8.26 -12.66
C ALA A 346 -17.60 9.56 -11.85
N ASN A 347 -18.72 9.84 -11.16
CA ASN A 347 -18.83 10.94 -10.22
C ASN A 347 -19.07 10.49 -8.76
N ARG A 348 -19.16 9.17 -8.52
CA ARG A 348 -19.25 8.54 -7.20
C ARG A 348 -18.81 7.09 -7.25
N ASP A 349 -18.66 6.47 -6.08
CA ASP A 349 -18.46 5.03 -5.96
C ASP A 349 -19.75 4.31 -6.33
N GLU A 350 -19.64 3.29 -7.21
CA GLU A 350 -20.81 2.56 -7.71
C GLU A 350 -20.44 1.11 -8.11
N ASN A 351 -21.04 0.14 -7.46
CA ASN A 351 -20.75 -1.27 -7.74
C ASN A 351 -21.39 -1.81 -9.02
N ASN A 352 -22.31 -1.08 -9.62
CA ASN A 352 -23.03 -1.47 -10.84
C ASN A 352 -23.09 -0.31 -11.85
N PHE A 353 -21.92 0.14 -12.28
CA PHE A 353 -21.73 1.34 -13.10
C PHE A 353 -22.38 1.23 -14.49
N LEU A 354 -22.42 0.02 -15.06
CA LEU A 354 -23.24 -0.33 -16.24
C LEU A 354 -24.34 -1.32 -15.82
N ASN A 355 -25.51 -0.81 -15.52
CA ASN A 355 -26.61 -1.57 -14.97
C ASN A 355 -27.61 -1.98 -16.06
N GLY A 356 -28.05 -3.23 -16.06
CA GLY A 356 -29.05 -3.77 -17.02
C GLY A 356 -28.49 -4.17 -18.39
N PHE A 357 -27.16 -4.07 -18.59
CA PHE A 357 -26.50 -4.55 -19.81
C PHE A 357 -25.92 -5.95 -19.58
N VAL A 358 -26.27 -6.91 -20.44
CA VAL A 358 -25.69 -8.26 -20.44
C VAL A 358 -24.34 -8.23 -21.17
N THR A 359 -24.33 -7.60 -22.34
CA THR A 359 -23.15 -7.43 -23.19
C THR A 359 -23.07 -6.00 -23.70
N GLN A 360 -21.86 -5.50 -23.84
CA GLN A 360 -21.55 -4.19 -24.41
C GLN A 360 -20.46 -4.34 -25.49
N ALA A 361 -20.82 -4.00 -26.72
CA ALA A 361 -19.84 -3.91 -27.80
C ALA A 361 -18.99 -2.65 -27.65
N VAL A 362 -17.70 -2.77 -27.93
CA VAL A 362 -16.74 -1.65 -27.98
C VAL A 362 -16.60 -1.21 -29.44
N GLY A 363 -16.97 0.03 -29.74
CA GLY A 363 -16.87 0.62 -31.06
C GLY A 363 -15.42 0.87 -31.54
N SER A 364 -15.26 1.32 -32.77
CA SER A 364 -13.94 1.50 -33.44
C SER A 364 -13.03 2.52 -32.74
N GLY A 365 -13.58 3.53 -32.08
CA GLY A 365 -12.88 4.54 -31.27
C GLY A 365 -12.41 4.03 -29.89
N GLY A 366 -12.86 2.82 -29.50
CA GLY A 366 -12.53 2.20 -28.22
C GLY A 366 -13.49 2.58 -27.07
N ALA A 367 -13.34 1.93 -25.93
CA ALA A 367 -14.00 2.24 -24.68
C ALA A 367 -13.02 2.96 -23.72
N TRP A 368 -13.47 4.07 -23.16
CA TRP A 368 -12.65 4.88 -22.23
C TRP A 368 -13.40 5.02 -20.91
N PHE A 369 -12.83 4.47 -19.83
CA PHE A 369 -13.35 4.56 -18.47
C PHE A 369 -12.46 5.46 -17.63
N ASP A 370 -13.02 6.56 -17.14
CA ASP A 370 -12.36 7.45 -16.18
C ASP A 370 -13.02 7.26 -14.82
N THR A 371 -12.31 6.62 -13.91
CA THR A 371 -12.83 6.42 -12.54
C THR A 371 -12.80 7.69 -11.68
N ASN A 372 -12.05 8.71 -12.08
CA ASN A 372 -12.03 10.03 -11.45
C ASN A 372 -11.84 9.99 -9.91
N GLY A 373 -11.09 9.01 -9.42
CA GLY A 373 -10.85 8.78 -7.97
C GLY A 373 -11.83 7.84 -7.29
N HIS A 374 -12.87 7.39 -7.98
CA HIS A 374 -13.92 6.53 -7.45
C HIS A 374 -13.67 5.05 -7.72
N ASP A 375 -14.31 4.18 -6.92
CA ASP A 375 -14.32 2.75 -7.13
C ASP A 375 -15.61 2.32 -7.79
N VAL A 376 -15.53 1.78 -9.01
CA VAL A 376 -16.69 1.37 -9.78
C VAL A 376 -16.62 -0.08 -10.24
N GLY A 377 -17.76 -0.76 -10.26
CA GLY A 377 -17.92 -2.14 -10.70
C GLY A 377 -18.70 -2.25 -12.00
N VAL A 378 -18.26 -3.14 -12.89
CA VAL A 378 -18.95 -3.48 -14.15
C VAL A 378 -19.04 -5.00 -14.26
N SER A 379 -20.26 -5.51 -14.20
CA SER A 379 -20.57 -6.93 -14.40
C SER A 379 -20.92 -7.26 -15.87
N THR A 380 -21.07 -6.26 -16.71
CA THR A 380 -21.35 -6.38 -18.15
C THR A 380 -20.16 -7.02 -18.86
N ALA A 381 -20.45 -7.98 -19.76
CA ALA A 381 -19.45 -8.58 -20.63
C ALA A 381 -19.13 -7.64 -21.80
N PHE A 382 -17.86 -7.39 -22.05
CA PHE A 382 -17.42 -6.64 -23.23
C PHE A 382 -17.15 -7.56 -24.42
N SER A 383 -17.35 -7.03 -25.64
CA SER A 383 -17.01 -7.69 -26.91
C SER A 383 -16.40 -6.67 -27.88
N GLY A 384 -15.65 -7.16 -28.88
CA GLY A 384 -15.02 -6.32 -29.90
C GLY A 384 -13.51 -6.46 -29.96
N THR A 385 -12.91 -5.75 -30.93
CA THR A 385 -11.47 -5.82 -31.26
C THR A 385 -10.75 -4.51 -30.97
N SER A 386 -11.47 -3.45 -30.62
CA SER A 386 -10.93 -2.13 -30.35
C SER A 386 -10.42 -2.01 -28.92
N ARG A 387 -9.74 -0.88 -28.59
CA ARG A 387 -9.09 -0.71 -27.28
C ARG A 387 -10.10 -0.48 -26.15
N LEU A 388 -9.74 -0.97 -24.95
CA LEU A 388 -10.32 -0.56 -23.69
C LEU A 388 -9.26 0.21 -22.90
N ASN A 389 -9.59 1.43 -22.46
CA ASN A 389 -8.69 2.30 -21.73
C ASN A 389 -9.25 2.56 -20.34
N LYS A 390 -8.47 2.29 -19.31
CA LYS A 390 -8.75 2.65 -17.91
C LYS A 390 -7.87 3.81 -17.50
N GLN A 391 -8.49 4.93 -17.17
CA GLN A 391 -7.81 6.13 -16.66
C GLN A 391 -8.45 6.60 -15.33
N GLY A 392 -7.87 7.64 -14.72
CA GLY A 392 -8.30 8.12 -13.39
C GLY A 392 -7.77 7.28 -12.24
N ALA A 393 -7.70 7.85 -11.01
CA ALA A 393 -7.03 7.24 -9.84
C ALA A 393 -7.99 6.22 -9.27
N GLY A 394 -8.95 5.87 -9.06
CA GLY A 394 -9.78 4.82 -8.41
C GLY A 394 -9.69 3.45 -9.07
N THR A 395 -10.55 2.56 -8.68
CA THR A 395 -10.61 1.18 -9.15
C THR A 395 -11.77 0.97 -10.14
N LEU A 396 -11.47 0.36 -11.29
CA LEU A 396 -12.48 -0.26 -12.15
C LEU A 396 -12.46 -1.78 -11.93
N THR A 397 -13.55 -2.35 -11.44
CA THR A 397 -13.68 -3.79 -11.24
C THR A 397 -14.50 -4.41 -12.37
N LEU A 398 -13.90 -5.33 -13.12
CA LEU A 398 -14.57 -6.09 -14.18
C LEU A 398 -14.87 -7.51 -13.69
N SER A 399 -16.14 -7.82 -13.44
CA SER A 399 -16.58 -9.14 -12.98
C SER A 399 -17.28 -9.98 -14.07
N GLY A 400 -17.55 -9.37 -15.22
CA GLY A 400 -18.19 -10.04 -16.35
C GLY A 400 -17.26 -10.99 -17.12
N ASN A 401 -17.86 -11.86 -17.93
CA ASN A 401 -17.12 -12.74 -18.84
C ASN A 401 -16.92 -12.07 -20.21
N SER A 402 -15.85 -11.33 -20.35
CA SER A 402 -15.44 -10.63 -21.58
C SER A 402 -14.45 -11.46 -22.43
N ALA A 403 -14.62 -12.79 -22.50
CA ALA A 403 -13.78 -13.67 -23.34
C ALA A 403 -13.87 -13.32 -24.84
N ALA A 404 -15.00 -12.76 -25.29
CA ALA A 404 -15.21 -12.30 -26.66
C ALA A 404 -14.54 -10.94 -26.98
N PHE A 405 -14.00 -10.25 -25.98
CA PHE A 405 -13.21 -9.05 -26.18
C PHE A 405 -11.78 -9.43 -26.52
N THR A 406 -11.32 -9.11 -27.72
CA THR A 406 -9.97 -9.43 -28.22
C THR A 406 -9.10 -8.18 -28.43
N GLY A 407 -9.66 -7.00 -28.17
CA GLY A 407 -8.94 -5.73 -28.21
C GLY A 407 -7.90 -5.58 -27.10
N THR A 408 -6.95 -4.67 -27.26
CA THR A 408 -5.97 -4.36 -26.23
C THR A 408 -6.57 -3.54 -25.11
N THR A 409 -6.30 -3.91 -23.86
CA THR A 409 -6.63 -3.10 -22.68
C THR A 409 -5.40 -2.34 -22.22
N ASP A 410 -5.49 -1.00 -22.16
CA ASP A 410 -4.44 -0.12 -21.64
C ASP A 410 -4.86 0.43 -20.28
N ILE A 411 -4.14 0.06 -19.22
CA ILE A 411 -4.34 0.60 -17.88
C ILE A 411 -3.39 1.77 -17.72
N GLN A 412 -3.93 3.00 -17.80
CA GLN A 412 -3.13 4.23 -17.82
C GLN A 412 -2.87 4.77 -16.41
N ALA A 413 -3.86 4.67 -15.52
CA ALA A 413 -3.77 5.11 -14.13
C ALA A 413 -4.76 4.37 -13.23
N GLY A 414 -4.51 4.40 -11.90
CA GLY A 414 -5.34 3.74 -10.90
C GLY A 414 -5.30 2.21 -11.02
N THR A 415 -6.37 1.54 -10.61
CA THR A 415 -6.43 0.08 -10.55
C THR A 415 -7.48 -0.46 -11.52
N LEU A 416 -7.08 -1.43 -12.35
CA LEU A 416 -8.02 -2.34 -13.00
C LEU A 416 -8.04 -3.64 -12.19
N GLN A 417 -9.17 -3.97 -11.59
CA GLN A 417 -9.40 -5.25 -10.92
C GLN A 417 -10.21 -6.15 -11.84
N VAL A 418 -9.68 -7.31 -12.20
CA VAL A 418 -10.38 -8.29 -13.05
C VAL A 418 -10.70 -9.51 -12.20
N ASP A 419 -11.99 -9.69 -11.87
CA ASP A 419 -12.48 -10.85 -11.13
C ASP A 419 -13.20 -11.83 -12.04
N GLY A 420 -13.60 -11.38 -13.24
CA GLY A 420 -14.12 -12.19 -14.32
C GLY A 420 -13.09 -12.59 -15.36
N ILE A 421 -13.43 -12.52 -16.63
CA ILE A 421 -12.54 -12.82 -17.76
C ILE A 421 -12.41 -11.58 -18.64
N LEU A 422 -11.17 -11.21 -18.98
CA LEU A 422 -10.84 -10.17 -19.96
C LEU A 422 -9.92 -10.80 -21.05
N GLY A 423 -10.43 -10.91 -22.29
CA GLY A 423 -9.80 -11.77 -23.29
C GLY A 423 -8.55 -11.23 -23.94
N GLY A 424 -8.54 -9.99 -24.39
CA GLY A 424 -7.43 -9.38 -25.17
C GLY A 424 -6.15 -9.08 -24.38
N PRO A 425 -5.08 -8.67 -25.07
CA PRO A 425 -3.83 -8.27 -24.42
C PRO A 425 -4.01 -7.12 -23.43
N VAL A 426 -3.18 -7.08 -22.39
CA VAL A 426 -3.23 -6.06 -21.34
C VAL A 426 -1.86 -5.36 -21.23
N ASN A 427 -1.87 -4.04 -21.25
CA ASN A 427 -0.72 -3.19 -20.95
C ASN A 427 -0.94 -2.49 -19.60
N VAL A 428 -0.09 -2.77 -18.63
CA VAL A 428 -0.08 -2.09 -17.33
C VAL A 428 0.97 -1.00 -17.38
N LEU A 429 0.57 0.26 -17.53
CA LEU A 429 1.51 1.39 -17.62
C LEU A 429 2.09 1.76 -16.25
N ALA A 430 3.16 2.56 -16.22
CA ALA A 430 3.98 2.80 -15.02
C ALA A 430 3.23 3.29 -13.78
N ALA A 431 2.16 4.09 -13.94
CA ALA A 431 1.35 4.60 -12.83
C ALA A 431 0.13 3.73 -12.51
N ALA A 432 0.00 2.56 -13.15
CA ALA A 432 -1.19 1.74 -13.12
C ALA A 432 -0.98 0.45 -12.33
N ARG A 433 -2.10 -0.15 -11.91
CA ARG A 433 -2.17 -1.40 -11.17
C ARG A 433 -3.18 -2.36 -11.82
N LEU A 434 -2.77 -3.61 -12.00
CA LEU A 434 -3.64 -4.72 -12.37
C LEU A 434 -3.82 -5.63 -11.14
N SER A 435 -5.05 -5.95 -10.78
CA SER A 435 -5.38 -6.82 -9.64
C SER A 435 -6.56 -7.74 -9.97
N GLY A 436 -6.98 -8.55 -8.99
CA GLY A 436 -8.15 -9.39 -9.07
C GLY A 436 -7.85 -10.89 -9.03
N THR A 437 -8.90 -11.70 -9.19
CA THR A 437 -8.86 -13.17 -9.10
C THR A 437 -9.20 -13.86 -10.41
N GLY A 438 -9.43 -13.08 -11.44
CA GLY A 438 -9.93 -13.55 -12.74
C GLY A 438 -8.82 -13.94 -13.72
N ARG A 439 -9.15 -13.80 -15.00
CA ARG A 439 -8.28 -14.18 -16.12
C ARG A 439 -8.14 -13.01 -17.09
N VAL A 440 -6.90 -12.68 -17.46
CA VAL A 440 -6.57 -11.64 -18.46
C VAL A 440 -5.74 -12.25 -19.60
N GLY A 441 -5.65 -11.56 -20.74
CA GLY A 441 -4.81 -12.01 -21.84
C GLY A 441 -3.32 -11.80 -21.61
N ALA A 442 -2.52 -11.98 -22.67
CA ALA A 442 -1.08 -11.73 -22.63
C ALA A 442 -0.79 -10.32 -22.07
N THR A 443 0.18 -10.20 -21.17
CA THR A 443 0.35 -8.97 -20.37
C THR A 443 1.75 -8.41 -20.48
N VAL A 444 1.84 -7.10 -20.77
CA VAL A 444 3.05 -6.29 -20.67
C VAL A 444 2.96 -5.44 -19.39
N ASN A 445 3.94 -5.57 -18.52
CA ASN A 445 3.93 -4.91 -17.22
C ASN A 445 5.02 -3.84 -17.09
N GLN A 446 4.60 -2.56 -17.04
CA GLN A 446 5.44 -1.41 -16.68
C GLN A 446 5.03 -0.82 -15.32
N GLY A 447 3.89 -1.23 -14.76
CA GLY A 447 3.31 -0.76 -13.50
C GLY A 447 3.40 -1.81 -12.40
N THR A 448 2.28 -2.06 -11.73
CA THR A 448 2.19 -3.04 -10.64
C THR A 448 1.14 -4.10 -10.93
N ILE A 449 1.53 -5.36 -10.84
CA ILE A 449 0.56 -6.47 -10.77
C ILE A 449 0.43 -6.91 -9.31
N ALA A 450 -0.82 -7.10 -8.87
CA ALA A 450 -1.13 -7.52 -7.50
C ALA A 450 -2.31 -8.51 -7.52
N PRO A 451 -2.02 -9.80 -7.63
CA PRO A 451 -3.05 -10.84 -7.61
C PRO A 451 -3.88 -10.81 -6.34
N GLY A 452 -5.11 -11.28 -6.44
CA GLY A 452 -6.03 -11.39 -5.31
C GLY A 452 -7.01 -10.22 -5.17
N PRO A 453 -8.07 -10.43 -4.39
CA PRO A 453 -9.09 -9.42 -4.08
C PRO A 453 -8.56 -8.42 -3.04
N ARG A 454 -9.30 -7.36 -2.73
CA ARG A 454 -8.93 -6.41 -1.65
C ARG A 454 -8.80 -7.07 -0.28
N SER A 455 -9.61 -8.09 0.01
CA SER A 455 -9.57 -8.88 1.27
C SER A 455 -9.41 -10.35 0.95
N GLY A 456 -8.57 -11.05 1.74
CA GLY A 456 -8.21 -12.43 1.50
C GLY A 456 -7.11 -12.60 0.46
N PHE A 457 -6.93 -13.82 -0.01
CA PHE A 457 -5.92 -14.21 -1.01
C PHE A 457 -6.59 -14.71 -2.28
N GLY A 458 -5.89 -14.62 -3.41
CA GLY A 458 -6.45 -15.07 -4.68
C GLY A 458 -5.42 -15.25 -5.77
N THR A 459 -5.90 -15.81 -6.89
CA THR A 459 -5.06 -16.12 -8.06
C THR A 459 -5.49 -15.27 -9.24
N LEU A 460 -4.56 -14.50 -9.81
CA LEU A 460 -4.73 -13.83 -11.10
C LEU A 460 -4.06 -14.67 -12.19
N THR A 461 -4.79 -14.97 -13.26
CA THR A 461 -4.29 -15.77 -14.38
C THR A 461 -4.02 -14.89 -15.60
N ILE A 462 -2.80 -14.89 -16.09
CA ILE A 462 -2.43 -14.36 -17.41
C ILE A 462 -2.53 -15.49 -18.43
N ALA A 463 -3.54 -15.39 -19.31
CA ALA A 463 -3.80 -16.34 -20.39
C ALA A 463 -2.96 -16.01 -21.61
N GLY A 464 -1.69 -16.34 -21.57
CA GLY A 464 -0.68 -16.02 -22.59
C GLY A 464 0.66 -15.63 -21.95
N ASN A 465 1.47 -14.92 -22.71
CA ASN A 465 2.81 -14.53 -22.29
C ASN A 465 2.79 -13.33 -21.33
N TYR A 466 3.77 -13.29 -20.46
CA TYR A 466 4.06 -12.18 -19.56
C TYR A 466 5.42 -11.55 -19.89
N ALA A 467 5.45 -10.24 -20.07
CA ALA A 467 6.67 -9.49 -20.31
C ALA A 467 6.82 -8.36 -19.29
N ALA A 468 7.85 -8.41 -18.46
CA ALA A 468 8.20 -7.30 -17.57
C ALA A 468 9.00 -6.24 -18.34
N GLN A 469 8.55 -5.00 -18.28
CA GLN A 469 9.20 -3.82 -18.84
C GLN A 469 9.39 -2.71 -17.78
N GLY A 470 9.95 -3.10 -16.62
CA GLY A 470 10.16 -2.21 -15.47
C GLY A 470 9.06 -2.24 -14.43
N GLY A 471 8.02 -3.02 -14.63
CA GLY A 471 6.94 -3.20 -13.65
C GLY A 471 7.29 -4.14 -12.49
N SER A 472 6.48 -4.13 -11.44
CA SER A 472 6.63 -4.89 -10.20
C SER A 472 5.49 -5.88 -9.99
N LEU A 473 5.70 -6.83 -9.06
CA LEU A 473 4.71 -7.76 -8.57
C LEU A 473 4.56 -7.60 -7.04
N GLU A 474 3.35 -7.41 -6.55
CA GLU A 474 3.03 -7.44 -5.11
C GLU A 474 2.31 -8.74 -4.76
N ILE A 475 2.80 -9.43 -3.74
CA ILE A 475 2.23 -10.69 -3.23
C ILE A 475 1.93 -10.51 -1.74
N ARG A 476 0.71 -10.79 -1.33
CA ARG A 476 0.34 -10.97 0.07
C ARG A 476 0.38 -12.46 0.36
N THR A 477 0.92 -12.84 1.50
CA THR A 477 1.03 -14.25 1.90
C THR A 477 1.06 -14.36 3.42
N GLN A 478 0.64 -15.46 3.99
CA GLN A 478 0.97 -15.84 5.35
C GLN A 478 2.25 -16.66 5.30
N LEU A 479 3.40 -16.09 5.72
CA LEU A 479 4.66 -16.82 5.72
C LEU A 479 4.60 -17.97 6.72
N GLY A 480 4.52 -19.20 6.21
CA GLY A 480 4.38 -20.45 6.96
C GLY A 480 4.90 -21.64 6.16
N ALA A 481 4.24 -22.79 6.22
CA ALA A 481 4.57 -24.00 5.45
C ALA A 481 4.12 -23.87 3.98
N ASP A 482 4.32 -24.92 3.19
CA ASP A 482 4.09 -24.93 1.72
C ASP A 482 2.65 -24.60 1.30
N ASP A 483 1.67 -24.97 2.13
CA ASP A 483 0.22 -24.78 1.92
C ASP A 483 -0.32 -23.44 2.46
N SER A 484 0.57 -22.55 2.85
CA SER A 484 0.20 -21.25 3.42
C SER A 484 -0.65 -20.43 2.46
N PRO A 485 -1.72 -19.76 2.94
CA PRO A 485 -2.53 -18.87 2.13
C PRO A 485 -1.69 -17.77 1.49
N THR A 486 -1.82 -17.61 0.18
CA THR A 486 -1.01 -16.67 -0.59
C THR A 486 -1.74 -16.15 -1.82
N ASP A 487 -1.44 -14.92 -2.23
CA ASP A 487 -1.73 -14.46 -3.58
C ASP A 487 -0.84 -15.18 -4.58
N LYS A 488 -1.37 -15.51 -5.76
CA LYS A 488 -0.64 -16.24 -6.80
C LYS A 488 -0.83 -15.60 -8.17
N LEU A 489 0.26 -15.45 -8.90
CA LEU A 489 0.25 -15.14 -10.33
C LEU A 489 0.45 -16.41 -11.14
N VAL A 490 -0.50 -16.75 -12.02
CA VAL A 490 -0.40 -17.88 -12.95
C VAL A 490 -0.21 -17.33 -14.36
N ILE A 491 0.85 -17.74 -15.04
CA ILE A 491 1.18 -17.40 -16.43
C ILE A 491 1.06 -18.67 -17.24
N THR A 492 0.11 -18.72 -18.21
CA THR A 492 -0.10 -19.93 -19.01
C THR A 492 0.84 -20.03 -20.21
N GLY A 493 1.44 -18.94 -20.63
CA GLY A 493 2.48 -18.87 -21.66
C GLY A 493 3.87 -18.68 -21.05
N ASP A 494 4.73 -18.02 -21.79
CA ASP A 494 6.12 -17.72 -21.42
C ASP A 494 6.24 -16.50 -20.51
N SER A 495 7.28 -16.47 -19.67
CA SER A 495 7.66 -15.27 -18.92
C SER A 495 8.99 -14.70 -19.41
N ALA A 496 9.12 -13.35 -19.45
CA ALA A 496 10.32 -12.64 -19.87
C ALA A 496 10.56 -11.35 -19.09
N GLY A 497 11.82 -10.90 -19.03
CA GLY A 497 12.24 -9.69 -18.31
C GLY A 497 12.46 -9.91 -16.81
N THR A 498 12.74 -8.82 -16.08
CA THR A 498 12.97 -8.85 -14.62
C THR A 498 11.85 -8.12 -13.91
N THR A 499 11.28 -8.80 -12.91
CA THR A 499 10.17 -8.29 -12.09
C THR A 499 10.60 -8.21 -10.63
N PRO A 500 10.75 -7.01 -10.04
CA PRO A 500 10.85 -6.85 -8.59
C PRO A 500 9.57 -7.36 -7.91
N VAL A 501 9.73 -8.21 -6.88
CA VAL A 501 8.63 -8.79 -6.11
C VAL A 501 8.63 -8.23 -4.70
N THR A 502 7.55 -7.59 -4.31
CA THR A 502 7.32 -7.16 -2.92
C THR A 502 6.36 -8.14 -2.25
N VAL A 503 6.82 -8.77 -1.18
CA VAL A 503 6.03 -9.74 -0.41
C VAL A 503 5.58 -9.11 0.91
N LYS A 504 4.28 -9.17 1.20
CA LYS A 504 3.70 -8.70 2.46
C LYS A 504 3.25 -9.89 3.30
N ASN A 505 3.86 -10.09 4.47
CA ASN A 505 3.41 -11.10 5.42
C ASN A 505 2.10 -10.67 6.11
N MET A 506 1.06 -11.44 5.92
CA MET A 506 -0.29 -11.18 6.45
C MET A 506 -0.55 -11.97 7.74
N GLY A 507 0.41 -11.96 8.68
CA GLY A 507 0.28 -12.59 10.00
C GLY A 507 0.83 -14.03 10.07
N GLY A 508 1.64 -14.46 9.10
CA GLY A 508 2.35 -15.74 9.17
C GLY A 508 3.43 -15.73 10.25
N ALA A 509 3.44 -16.75 11.12
CA ALA A 509 4.38 -16.91 12.24
C ALA A 509 5.71 -17.59 11.82
N GLY A 510 5.84 -17.98 10.57
CA GLY A 510 6.98 -18.73 10.04
C GLY A 510 6.93 -20.23 10.34
N ALA A 511 7.30 -21.04 9.36
CA ALA A 511 7.46 -22.47 9.49
C ALA A 511 8.49 -23.00 8.49
N GLN A 512 8.90 -24.24 8.67
CA GLN A 512 9.71 -24.96 7.69
C GLN A 512 8.89 -25.19 6.41
N THR A 513 9.49 -24.91 5.25
CA THR A 513 8.95 -25.33 3.97
C THR A 513 9.73 -26.53 3.43
N GLN A 514 9.02 -27.42 2.74
CA GLN A 514 9.65 -28.54 2.00
C GLN A 514 9.90 -28.11 0.54
N ARG A 515 8.86 -27.68 -0.16
CA ARG A 515 8.93 -27.20 -1.53
C ARG A 515 8.91 -25.67 -1.59
N GLY A 516 8.22 -25.05 -0.69
CA GLY A 516 8.03 -23.60 -0.60
C GLY A 516 6.62 -23.15 -0.95
N ILE A 517 6.28 -21.91 -0.57
CA ILE A 517 5.01 -21.26 -0.88
C ILE A 517 5.08 -20.76 -2.33
N GLN A 518 4.28 -21.33 -3.23
CA GLN A 518 4.26 -20.94 -4.65
C GLN A 518 3.55 -19.62 -4.87
N VAL A 519 4.29 -18.59 -5.30
CA VAL A 519 3.76 -17.23 -5.56
C VAL A 519 3.64 -16.91 -7.05
N VAL A 520 4.45 -17.54 -7.91
CA VAL A 520 4.32 -17.45 -9.37
C VAL A 520 4.38 -18.85 -9.97
N GLN A 521 3.45 -19.15 -10.86
CA GLN A 521 3.41 -20.39 -11.64
C GLN A 521 3.53 -20.04 -13.11
N VAL A 522 4.44 -20.68 -13.84
CA VAL A 522 4.65 -20.49 -15.29
C VAL A 522 4.49 -21.83 -15.97
N HIS A 523 3.58 -21.92 -16.95
CA HIS A 523 3.37 -23.18 -17.70
C HIS A 523 4.23 -23.27 -18.96
N GLY A 524 4.64 -22.14 -19.53
CA GLY A 524 5.56 -22.06 -20.66
C GLY A 524 7.03 -21.94 -20.22
N LEU A 525 7.86 -21.31 -21.05
CA LEU A 525 9.25 -21.03 -20.72
C LEU A 525 9.34 -20.00 -19.60
N SER A 526 9.90 -20.36 -18.46
CA SER A 526 10.11 -19.47 -17.31
C SER A 526 11.47 -18.75 -17.41
N ALA A 527 11.65 -17.96 -18.47
CA ALA A 527 12.87 -17.16 -18.69
C ALA A 527 12.85 -15.81 -17.97
N GLY A 528 11.68 -15.39 -17.50
CA GLY A 528 11.52 -14.19 -16.67
C GLY A 528 12.12 -14.38 -15.28
N ARG A 529 12.77 -13.35 -14.76
CA ARG A 529 13.36 -13.32 -13.43
C ARG A 529 12.45 -12.57 -12.45
N PHE A 530 12.22 -13.14 -11.27
CA PHE A 530 11.46 -12.54 -10.19
C PHE A 530 12.38 -12.37 -8.98
N ASP A 531 12.69 -11.11 -8.62
CA ASP A 531 13.65 -10.79 -7.56
C ASP A 531 12.94 -10.19 -6.35
N LEU A 532 13.16 -10.75 -5.16
CA LEU A 532 12.62 -10.21 -3.92
C LEU A 532 13.19 -8.80 -3.66
N ALA A 533 12.31 -7.79 -3.61
CA ALA A 533 12.69 -6.38 -3.51
C ALA A 533 12.75 -5.87 -2.06
N ASN A 534 12.00 -6.47 -1.14
CA ASN A 534 11.84 -6.01 0.24
C ASN A 534 12.37 -7.01 1.28
N GLY A 535 13.54 -7.63 1.03
CA GLY A 535 14.17 -8.50 2.01
C GLY A 535 14.59 -7.76 3.28
N ASP A 536 14.44 -8.42 4.43
CA ASP A 536 14.85 -7.90 5.75
C ASP A 536 16.37 -7.99 5.97
N TYR A 537 17.02 -8.93 5.27
CA TYR A 537 18.46 -9.13 5.27
C TYR A 537 18.92 -9.84 3.99
N VAL A 538 20.24 -9.97 3.80
CA VAL A 538 20.82 -10.65 2.65
C VAL A 538 21.67 -11.83 3.13
N ILE A 539 21.42 -13.01 2.56
CA ILE A 539 22.20 -14.24 2.83
C ILE A 539 22.61 -14.90 1.51
N GLY A 540 23.88 -15.23 1.36
CA GLY A 540 24.41 -15.82 0.13
C GLY A 540 24.14 -14.97 -1.13
N GLY A 541 24.09 -13.64 -1.00
CA GLY A 541 23.77 -12.70 -2.07
C GLY A 541 22.27 -12.61 -2.43
N ARG A 542 21.37 -13.26 -1.68
CA ARG A 542 19.92 -13.24 -1.90
C ARG A 542 19.20 -12.50 -0.79
N PRO A 543 18.25 -11.59 -1.10
CA PRO A 543 17.36 -11.01 -0.12
C PRO A 543 16.46 -12.09 0.53
N ALA A 544 16.23 -11.98 1.83
CA ALA A 544 15.37 -12.87 2.60
C ALA A 544 14.43 -12.10 3.51
N LEU A 545 13.19 -12.60 3.65
CA LEU A 545 12.19 -12.10 4.60
C LEU A 545 12.27 -12.88 5.90
N VAL A 546 11.89 -12.25 7.00
CA VAL A 546 11.80 -12.90 8.31
C VAL A 546 10.34 -13.13 8.71
N ALA A 547 10.05 -14.37 9.14
CA ALA A 547 8.83 -14.68 9.86
C ALA A 547 9.15 -15.67 10.99
N GLY A 548 8.90 -15.28 12.24
CA GLY A 548 9.27 -16.08 13.41
C GLY A 548 10.75 -16.43 13.43
N ALA A 549 11.06 -17.71 13.59
CA ALA A 549 12.44 -18.20 13.61
C ALA A 549 13.06 -18.38 12.22
N TYR A 550 12.29 -18.20 11.12
CA TYR A 550 12.70 -18.59 9.79
C TYR A 550 12.97 -17.39 8.88
N GLY A 551 13.90 -17.59 7.93
CA GLY A 551 14.12 -16.74 6.77
C GLY A 551 13.45 -17.34 5.53
N TYR A 552 12.92 -16.50 4.64
CA TYR A 552 12.33 -16.92 3.37
C TYR A 552 13.01 -16.22 2.21
N VAL A 553 13.52 -16.99 1.26
CA VAL A 553 14.11 -16.49 0.01
C VAL A 553 13.19 -16.84 -1.16
N LEU A 554 13.08 -15.95 -2.14
CA LEU A 554 12.36 -16.23 -3.38
C LEU A 554 13.28 -16.96 -4.36
N GLN A 555 12.88 -18.17 -4.80
CA GLN A 555 13.67 -19.03 -5.66
C GLN A 555 12.82 -19.63 -6.77
N GLN A 556 13.41 -19.76 -7.96
CA GLN A 556 12.85 -20.54 -9.05
C GLN A 556 13.08 -22.03 -8.81
N ASP A 557 12.07 -22.84 -9.05
CA ASP A 557 12.19 -24.29 -9.11
C ASP A 557 12.51 -24.72 -10.55
N SER A 558 13.63 -25.39 -10.74
CA SER A 558 14.07 -25.83 -12.07
C SER A 558 13.21 -26.97 -12.63
N ALA A 559 12.44 -27.66 -11.80
CA ALA A 559 11.60 -28.78 -12.22
C ALA A 559 10.29 -28.34 -12.88
N ASP A 560 9.68 -27.23 -12.43
CA ASP A 560 8.40 -26.74 -12.94
C ASP A 560 8.43 -25.27 -13.37
N GLY A 561 9.59 -24.60 -13.26
CA GLY A 561 9.73 -23.17 -13.61
C GLY A 561 9.00 -22.19 -12.70
N GLY A 562 8.31 -22.67 -11.67
CA GLY A 562 7.59 -21.85 -10.69
C GLY A 562 8.51 -21.11 -9.72
N TRP A 563 8.01 -20.07 -9.09
CA TRP A 563 8.74 -19.27 -8.10
C TRP A 563 8.13 -19.45 -6.72
N TYR A 564 8.98 -19.79 -5.75
CA TYR A 564 8.59 -20.20 -4.42
C TYR A 564 9.31 -19.40 -3.35
N LEU A 565 8.62 -19.06 -2.28
CA LEU A 565 9.20 -18.55 -1.04
C LEU A 565 9.61 -19.77 -0.20
N ARG A 566 10.91 -19.92 0.06
CA ARG A 566 11.49 -21.10 0.72
C ARG A 566 12.22 -20.72 1.99
N SER A 567 11.97 -21.48 3.07
CA SER A 567 12.72 -21.39 4.32
C SER A 567 13.88 -22.42 4.37
N SER A 568 14.52 -22.62 3.23
CA SER A 568 15.70 -23.51 3.07
C SER A 568 16.76 -22.86 2.19
N LEU A 569 18.03 -23.23 2.39
CA LEU A 569 19.18 -22.66 1.67
C LEU A 569 19.41 -23.29 0.29
N THR A 570 18.88 -24.49 0.02
CA THR A 570 19.09 -25.23 -1.22
C THR A 570 17.77 -25.55 -1.93
N ASN A 571 17.80 -25.61 -3.26
CA ASN A 571 16.68 -26.08 -4.06
C ASN A 571 16.45 -27.60 -3.81
N PRO A 572 15.22 -28.07 -3.53
CA PRO A 572 14.92 -29.50 -3.55
C PRO A 572 15.21 -30.03 -4.95
N GLY A 573 16.17 -30.92 -5.07
CA GLY A 573 16.52 -31.53 -6.35
C GLY A 573 17.91 -31.23 -6.94
N THR A 574 18.67 -30.29 -6.35
CA THR A 574 20.10 -30.14 -6.68
C THR A 574 20.94 -30.87 -5.63
N THR A 575 21.49 -31.99 -5.95
CA THR A 575 22.58 -32.58 -5.17
C THR A 575 23.71 -31.56 -5.08
N PRO A 576 24.27 -31.27 -3.88
CA PRO A 576 25.43 -30.40 -3.78
C PRO A 576 26.58 -31.04 -4.57
N THR A 577 27.01 -30.40 -5.64
CA THR A 577 28.34 -30.73 -6.22
C THR A 577 29.35 -30.16 -5.22
N ASP A 578 30.00 -31.05 -4.52
CA ASP A 578 31.19 -30.79 -3.72
C ASP A 578 32.21 -30.03 -4.61
N PRO A 579 32.77 -28.89 -4.19
CA PRO A 579 33.93 -28.35 -4.88
C PRO A 579 35.13 -29.20 -4.56
N GLY A 580 35.30 -30.23 -5.36
CA GLY A 580 36.45 -31.15 -5.24
C GLY A 580 37.77 -30.39 -5.35
N THR A 581 38.48 -30.37 -4.24
CA THR A 581 39.95 -30.24 -4.26
C THR A 581 40.53 -31.64 -4.54
N THR A 582 40.88 -31.86 -5.77
CA THR A 582 41.76 -32.98 -6.14
C THR A 582 43.21 -32.63 -5.85
N PRO A 583 43.92 -33.45 -5.06
CA PRO A 583 45.32 -33.63 -5.28
C PRO A 583 45.48 -34.90 -6.14
N THR A 584 46.10 -34.76 -7.28
CA THR A 584 46.64 -35.81 -8.13
C THR A 584 47.77 -36.54 -7.41
N ASP A 585 47.65 -37.88 -7.26
CA ASP A 585 48.78 -38.75 -7.13
C ASP A 585 48.57 -40.01 -7.99
N PRO A 586 49.56 -40.45 -8.79
CA PRO A 586 49.43 -41.52 -9.75
C PRO A 586 49.95 -42.82 -9.19
N GLY A 587 49.15 -43.90 -9.35
CA GLY A 587 49.77 -45.20 -9.47
C GLY A 587 49.23 -46.39 -8.68
N THR A 588 48.74 -47.31 -9.50
CA THR A 588 48.65 -48.76 -9.37
C THR A 588 47.33 -49.42 -9.00
N THR A 589 46.80 -50.11 -10.02
CA THR A 589 45.80 -51.19 -9.99
C THR A 589 46.40 -52.42 -9.27
N PRO A 590 45.56 -53.33 -8.65
CA PRO A 590 44.84 -54.32 -9.44
C PRO A 590 43.41 -54.64 -8.96
N THR A 591 42.69 -55.20 -9.92
CA THR A 591 41.38 -55.86 -9.98
C THR A 591 41.14 -56.93 -8.93
N ASP A 592 39.93 -56.96 -8.36
CA ASP A 592 39.21 -58.19 -8.01
C ASP A 592 37.69 -57.97 -8.09
N PRO A 593 36.90 -58.90 -8.65
CA PRO A 593 35.50 -58.73 -9.00
C PRO A 593 34.58 -59.40 -7.96
N GLY A 594 33.50 -58.72 -7.65
CA GLY A 594 32.26 -59.42 -7.28
C GLY A 594 31.74 -59.23 -5.86
N THR A 595 30.73 -58.43 -5.70
CA THR A 595 29.44 -58.77 -5.09
C THR A 595 28.40 -57.59 -5.30
N PRO A 596 27.16 -57.91 -5.69
CA PRO A 596 26.17 -56.82 -5.85
C PRO A 596 25.65 -56.38 -4.49
N SER A 597 25.81 -55.06 -4.19
CA SER A 597 25.17 -54.44 -3.04
C SER A 597 23.70 -54.14 -3.38
N PRO A 598 22.74 -54.45 -2.48
CA PRO A 598 21.35 -54.10 -2.71
C PRO A 598 21.20 -52.57 -2.66
N GLY A 599 20.63 -52.00 -3.70
CA GLY A 599 20.28 -50.61 -3.73
C GLY A 599 19.27 -50.22 -2.62
N GLY A 600 19.77 -49.59 -1.58
CA GLY A 600 19.03 -48.85 -0.62
C GLY A 600 19.25 -47.36 -0.90
N GLY A 601 18.38 -46.74 -1.70
CA GLY A 601 18.35 -45.31 -1.80
C GLY A 601 18.01 -44.76 -0.43
N THR A 602 18.96 -44.06 0.19
CA THR A 602 18.69 -43.21 1.36
C THR A 602 17.63 -42.22 0.96
N PRO A 603 16.50 -42.08 1.71
CA PRO A 603 15.56 -40.99 1.46
C PRO A 603 16.37 -39.69 1.52
N GLY A 604 16.21 -38.79 0.53
CA GLY A 604 17.02 -37.59 0.37
C GLY A 604 17.05 -36.81 1.68
N ALA A 605 18.25 -36.38 2.08
CA ALA A 605 18.43 -35.53 3.24
C ALA A 605 17.54 -34.25 3.03
N GLU A 606 16.72 -33.95 4.01
CA GLU A 606 15.91 -32.70 3.98
C GLU A 606 16.85 -31.51 3.77
N PRO A 607 16.48 -30.55 2.89
CA PRO A 607 17.31 -29.36 2.66
C PRO A 607 17.50 -28.58 3.98
N PRO A 608 18.73 -28.09 4.25
CA PRO A 608 19.02 -27.39 5.49
C PRO A 608 18.08 -26.19 5.65
N LEU A 609 17.48 -26.09 6.83
CA LEU A 609 16.58 -25.00 7.21
C LEU A 609 17.27 -23.66 7.06
N LEU A 610 16.53 -22.62 6.73
CA LEU A 610 17.00 -21.25 6.78
C LEU A 610 16.42 -20.58 8.03
N TYR A 611 17.20 -20.54 9.11
CA TYR A 611 16.86 -19.70 10.27
C TYR A 611 17.18 -18.23 10.01
N GLN A 612 16.42 -17.32 10.61
CA GLN A 612 16.72 -15.90 10.56
C GLN A 612 18.03 -15.60 11.34
N PRO A 613 18.79 -14.54 11.00
CA PRO A 613 20.15 -14.33 11.48
C PRO A 613 20.27 -13.98 12.98
N GLY A 614 19.17 -13.78 13.68
CA GLY A 614 19.13 -13.63 15.13
C GLY A 614 19.14 -14.94 15.91
N VAL A 615 18.66 -16.03 15.30
CA VAL A 615 18.49 -17.32 16.01
C VAL A 615 19.79 -17.85 16.59
N PRO A 616 20.93 -17.86 15.86
CA PRO A 616 22.23 -18.29 16.45
C PRO A 616 22.65 -17.42 17.63
N VAL A 617 22.36 -16.12 17.59
CA VAL A 617 22.67 -15.19 18.68
C VAL A 617 21.86 -15.50 19.93
N TYR A 618 20.57 -15.82 19.76
CA TYR A 618 19.68 -16.16 20.87
C TYR A 618 20.03 -17.52 21.48
N GLU A 619 20.44 -18.48 20.65
CA GLU A 619 20.96 -19.79 21.11
C GLU A 619 22.22 -19.63 21.95
N ALA A 620 23.19 -18.85 21.49
CA ALA A 620 24.46 -18.58 22.16
C ALA A 620 24.29 -17.77 23.44
N TYR A 621 23.27 -16.92 23.52
CA TYR A 621 23.06 -16.01 24.65
C TYR A 621 22.84 -16.75 25.95
N ALA A 622 22.03 -17.79 25.96
CA ALA A 622 21.81 -18.60 27.16
C ALA A 622 23.10 -19.24 27.68
N ASN A 623 23.98 -19.69 26.79
CA ASN A 623 25.29 -20.26 27.14
C ASN A 623 26.24 -19.20 27.69
N THR A 624 26.27 -18.01 27.14
CA THR A 624 27.07 -16.85 27.64
C THR A 624 26.67 -16.50 29.07
N LEU A 625 25.35 -16.48 29.39
CA LEU A 625 24.86 -16.21 30.73
C LEU A 625 25.29 -17.29 31.74
N LEU A 626 25.20 -18.58 31.35
CA LEU A 626 25.64 -19.69 32.17
C LEU A 626 27.16 -19.64 32.45
N HIS A 627 27.96 -19.28 31.44
CA HIS A 627 29.41 -19.14 31.59
C HIS A 627 29.75 -18.07 32.64
N LEU A 628 29.11 -16.91 32.60
CA LEU A 628 29.35 -15.84 33.58
C LEU A 628 28.80 -16.14 34.96
N SER A 629 27.89 -17.11 35.10
CA SER A 629 27.24 -17.47 36.36
C SER A 629 27.98 -18.56 37.14
N GLN A 630 29.11 -19.08 36.61
CA GLN A 630 29.85 -20.14 37.27
C GLN A 630 30.40 -19.72 38.64
N LEU A 631 30.24 -20.60 39.61
CA LEU A 631 30.71 -20.42 40.99
C LEU A 631 32.17 -20.88 41.12
N PRO A 632 33.03 -20.08 41.79
CA PRO A 632 34.42 -20.48 42.02
C PRO A 632 34.54 -21.61 43.05
N THR A 633 35.64 -22.34 42.99
CA THR A 633 36.07 -23.20 44.11
C THR A 633 36.47 -22.34 45.30
N LEU A 634 36.50 -22.95 46.51
CA LEU A 634 36.99 -22.26 47.72
C LEU A 634 38.39 -21.68 47.49
N ARG A 635 39.28 -22.41 46.84
CA ARG A 635 40.64 -22.00 46.56
C ARG A 635 40.75 -20.84 45.59
N GLN A 636 39.97 -20.88 44.51
CA GLN A 636 39.89 -19.75 43.55
C GLN A 636 39.35 -18.48 44.22
N ARG A 637 38.48 -18.60 45.22
CA ARG A 637 37.82 -17.51 45.91
C ARG A 637 38.73 -16.83 46.93
N VAL A 638 39.40 -17.57 47.84
CA VAL A 638 40.11 -17.03 48.99
C VAL A 638 41.57 -17.52 49.10
N GLY A 639 42.10 -18.23 48.10
CA GLY A 639 43.42 -18.82 48.13
C GLY A 639 43.49 -20.02 49.08
N ASN A 640 44.71 -20.32 49.52
CA ASN A 640 44.95 -21.47 50.43
C ASN A 640 44.76 -21.09 51.90
N ARG A 641 43.53 -21.20 52.42
CA ARG A 641 43.20 -20.95 53.84
C ARG A 641 43.21 -22.20 54.68
N LEU A 642 43.47 -23.34 54.09
CA LEU A 642 43.30 -24.69 54.70
C LEU A 642 44.43 -25.06 55.73
N TYR A 643 45.61 -24.47 55.60
CA TYR A 643 46.79 -24.96 56.28
C TYR A 643 47.20 -24.15 57.48
N ASP A 644 46.62 -22.98 57.76
CA ASP A 644 46.88 -22.19 58.92
C ASP A 644 45.59 -22.11 59.76
N PRO A 645 45.53 -22.93 60.84
CA PRO A 645 44.41 -22.89 61.80
C PRO A 645 44.23 -21.50 62.41
N ALA A 646 45.31 -20.74 62.56
CA ALA A 646 45.25 -19.36 63.04
C ALA A 646 44.65 -18.39 61.98
N ASP A 647 44.96 -18.57 60.68
CA ASP A 647 44.41 -17.76 59.60
C ASP A 647 42.96 -18.14 59.25
N ALA A 648 42.58 -19.41 59.36
CA ALA A 648 41.21 -19.86 59.22
C ALA A 648 40.25 -19.28 60.26
N GLY A 649 40.81 -18.78 61.40
CA GLY A 649 40.06 -18.20 62.50
C GLY A 649 39.99 -16.72 62.58
N ARG A 650 40.38 -15.98 61.54
CA ARG A 650 40.38 -14.51 61.53
C ARG A 650 39.29 -13.96 60.60
N ASN A 651 38.74 -12.84 60.97
CA ASN A 651 37.92 -12.02 60.04
C ASN A 651 38.85 -11.51 58.93
N GLY A 652 38.28 -11.20 57.77
CA GLY A 652 39.09 -10.71 56.66
C GLY A 652 38.32 -10.09 55.55
N VAL A 653 39.04 -9.37 54.73
CA VAL A 653 38.56 -8.90 53.42
C VAL A 653 39.39 -9.53 52.32
N TRP A 654 38.77 -9.78 51.20
CA TRP A 654 39.46 -10.33 50.04
C TRP A 654 38.98 -9.71 48.76
N SER A 655 39.82 -9.70 47.76
CA SER A 655 39.47 -9.34 46.38
C SER A 655 40.08 -10.35 45.42
N ARG A 656 39.38 -10.57 44.31
CA ARG A 656 39.95 -11.32 43.21
C ARG A 656 39.51 -10.77 41.85
N VAL A 657 40.35 -10.97 40.86
CA VAL A 657 40.04 -10.74 39.46
C VAL A 657 40.26 -12.07 38.71
N GLU A 658 39.33 -12.40 37.85
CA GLU A 658 39.34 -13.58 37.02
C GLU A 658 39.25 -13.14 35.58
N GLY A 659 40.09 -13.63 34.69
CA GLY A 659 39.98 -13.47 33.23
C GLY A 659 39.83 -14.85 32.59
N SER A 660 38.94 -14.99 31.63
CA SER A 660 38.70 -16.28 30.95
C SER A 660 38.56 -16.07 29.45
N THR A 661 39.15 -16.94 28.69
CA THR A 661 38.86 -17.11 27.26
C THR A 661 38.35 -18.53 27.03
N ALA A 662 37.17 -18.62 26.41
CA ALA A 662 36.49 -19.91 26.15
C ALA A 662 36.18 -20.04 24.65
N ARG A 663 36.51 -21.18 24.08
CA ARG A 663 35.91 -21.63 22.82
C ARG A 663 34.92 -22.75 23.15
N LEU A 664 33.69 -22.52 22.75
CA LEU A 664 32.56 -23.42 23.05
C LEU A 664 31.95 -23.88 21.75
N ASP A 665 32.17 -25.14 21.42
CA ASP A 665 31.61 -25.86 20.29
C ASP A 665 30.60 -26.90 20.85
N PRO A 666 29.26 -26.58 20.82
CA PRO A 666 28.26 -27.45 21.43
C PRO A 666 28.24 -28.86 20.76
N ALA A 667 28.14 -29.91 21.59
CA ALA A 667 27.95 -31.28 21.11
C ALA A 667 26.60 -31.45 20.37
N SER A 668 25.63 -30.58 20.64
CA SER A 668 24.37 -30.51 19.91
C SER A 668 23.92 -29.06 19.88
N SER A 669 23.64 -28.53 18.68
CA SER A 669 23.20 -27.16 18.45
C SER A 669 22.16 -27.12 17.32
N THR A 670 21.07 -26.42 17.51
CA THR A 670 20.04 -26.26 16.47
C THR A 670 20.57 -25.50 15.27
N THR A 671 21.43 -24.49 15.50
CA THR A 671 21.96 -23.62 14.43
C THR A 671 23.44 -23.93 14.08
N GLY A 672 24.01 -24.94 14.69
CA GLY A 672 25.43 -25.24 14.54
C GLY A 672 26.35 -24.09 14.99
N VAL A 673 25.90 -23.30 15.98
CA VAL A 673 26.64 -22.13 16.43
C VAL A 673 27.86 -22.53 17.26
N SER A 674 29.05 -22.03 16.88
CA SER A 674 30.23 -21.99 17.71
C SER A 674 30.46 -20.60 18.30
N GLN A 675 31.05 -20.53 19.51
CA GLN A 675 31.23 -19.24 20.19
C GLN A 675 32.63 -19.14 20.84
N LYS A 676 33.19 -17.93 20.78
CA LYS A 676 34.34 -17.51 21.54
C LYS A 676 33.88 -16.49 22.58
N VAL A 677 34.11 -16.77 23.86
CA VAL A 677 33.76 -15.89 24.97
C VAL A 677 35.03 -15.41 25.63
N ASP A 678 35.32 -14.11 25.59
CA ASP A 678 36.35 -13.46 26.34
C ASP A 678 35.68 -12.72 27.50
N SER A 679 36.05 -13.06 28.77
CA SER A 679 35.35 -12.52 29.92
C SER A 679 36.34 -12.15 31.05
N TRP A 680 35.91 -11.23 31.89
CA TRP A 680 36.57 -10.94 33.15
C TRP A 680 35.55 -10.67 34.27
N LYS A 681 35.89 -11.01 35.50
CA LYS A 681 35.03 -10.83 36.68
C LYS A 681 35.91 -10.38 37.88
N ALA A 682 35.56 -9.28 38.51
CA ALA A 682 36.14 -8.80 39.78
C ALA A 682 35.16 -9.08 40.92
N GLN A 683 35.69 -9.55 42.05
CA GLN A 683 34.94 -9.80 43.29
C GLN A 683 35.60 -9.16 44.49
N PHE A 684 34.77 -8.67 45.41
CA PHE A 684 35.20 -8.13 46.73
C PHE A 684 34.36 -8.81 47.79
N GLY A 685 34.99 -9.39 48.81
CA GLY A 685 34.30 -10.07 49.86
C GLY A 685 34.79 -9.75 51.25
N VAL A 686 33.91 -9.92 52.19
CA VAL A 686 34.17 -9.79 53.62
C VAL A 686 33.78 -11.09 54.30
N ASP A 687 34.72 -11.67 55.07
CA ASP A 687 34.51 -12.91 55.82
C ASP A 687 34.52 -12.61 57.32
N ARG A 688 33.60 -13.22 58.04
CA ARG A 688 33.53 -13.14 59.49
C ARG A 688 33.41 -14.54 60.11
N VAL A 689 34.17 -14.79 61.17
CA VAL A 689 34.04 -16.00 61.96
C VAL A 689 32.74 -15.93 62.77
N LEU A 690 31.85 -16.87 62.52
CA LEU A 690 30.52 -16.93 63.14
C LEU A 690 30.52 -17.81 64.42
N ALA A 691 31.31 -18.93 64.38
CA ALA A 691 31.46 -19.83 65.49
C ALA A 691 32.78 -20.59 65.45
N GLY A 692 33.34 -21.02 66.56
CA GLY A 692 34.54 -21.86 66.64
C GLY A 692 35.38 -21.60 67.89
N GLN A 693 36.31 -22.55 68.24
CA GLN A 693 37.30 -22.46 69.35
C GLN A 693 38.70 -22.26 68.76
N GLU A 694 39.65 -21.67 69.50
CA GLU A 694 40.99 -21.33 69.05
C GLU A 694 41.82 -22.52 68.49
N GLU A 695 41.55 -23.75 68.96
CA GLU A 695 42.20 -24.99 68.48
C GLU A 695 41.20 -26.01 67.85
N GLY A 696 39.94 -25.57 67.57
CA GLY A 696 38.85 -26.39 67.07
C GLY A 696 38.36 -26.11 65.65
N SER A 697 37.21 -26.72 65.30
CA SER A 697 36.56 -26.44 64.06
C SER A 697 35.99 -25.00 64.05
N ARG A 698 35.92 -24.37 62.84
CA ARG A 698 35.47 -22.99 62.66
C ARG A 698 34.47 -22.84 61.55
N LEU A 699 33.49 -21.98 61.78
CA LEU A 699 32.48 -21.63 60.81
C LEU A 699 32.66 -20.17 60.42
N VAL A 700 32.92 -19.92 59.13
CA VAL A 700 33.15 -18.58 58.55
C VAL A 700 31.98 -18.26 57.61
N GLY A 701 31.28 -17.13 57.86
CA GLY A 701 30.29 -16.58 56.95
C GLY A 701 30.86 -15.42 56.17
N GLY A 702 30.52 -15.31 54.90
CA GLY A 702 31.00 -14.23 54.05
C GLY A 702 29.91 -13.67 53.13
N LEU A 703 30.16 -12.44 52.69
CA LEU A 703 29.37 -11.79 51.65
C LEU A 703 30.29 -11.17 50.60
N ALA A 704 30.09 -11.47 49.36
CA ALA A 704 30.86 -10.88 48.28
C ALA A 704 29.97 -10.17 47.26
N PHE A 705 30.47 -9.07 46.72
CA PHE A 705 29.96 -8.40 45.53
C PHE A 705 30.81 -8.77 44.33
N HIS A 706 30.23 -8.93 43.19
CA HIS A 706 30.94 -9.12 41.92
C HIS A 706 30.42 -8.25 40.80
N TYR A 707 31.34 -7.86 39.90
CA TYR A 707 31.11 -7.16 38.66
C TYR A 707 31.95 -7.81 37.56
N GLY A 708 31.38 -7.99 36.36
CA GLY A 708 32.09 -8.59 35.24
C GLY A 708 31.51 -8.24 33.89
N LYS A 709 32.28 -8.56 32.86
CA LYS A 709 31.91 -8.42 31.46
C LYS A 709 32.29 -9.67 30.69
N ALA A 710 31.50 -9.95 29.63
CA ALA A 710 31.83 -10.94 28.61
C ALA A 710 31.54 -10.37 27.21
N ASP A 711 32.51 -10.54 26.34
CA ASP A 711 32.45 -10.27 24.91
C ASP A 711 32.38 -11.62 24.19
N THR A 712 31.24 -11.96 23.62
CA THR A 712 31.00 -13.21 22.91
C THR A 712 30.96 -12.94 21.41
N ARG A 713 31.78 -13.65 20.65
CA ARG A 713 31.71 -13.73 19.19
C ARG A 713 31.20 -15.10 18.80
N LEU A 714 30.28 -15.14 17.89
CA LEU A 714 29.69 -16.39 17.45
C LEU A 714 29.72 -16.49 15.92
N SER A 715 29.80 -17.73 15.45
CA SER A 715 29.78 -18.05 14.03
C SER A 715 28.81 -19.19 13.75
N SER A 716 28.01 -19.03 12.68
CA SER A 716 27.03 -20.02 12.22
C SER A 716 26.81 -19.86 10.71
N VAL A 717 26.33 -20.90 10.06
CA VAL A 717 25.91 -20.87 8.63
C VAL A 717 24.80 -19.83 8.37
N TYR A 718 24.08 -19.41 9.40
CA TYR A 718 23.00 -18.41 9.34
C TYR A 718 23.51 -16.98 9.61
N GLY A 719 24.80 -16.82 9.83
CA GLY A 719 25.50 -15.55 10.05
C GLY A 719 26.21 -15.46 11.39
N ASP A 720 27.25 -14.64 11.41
CA ASP A 720 28.03 -14.32 12.61
C ASP A 720 27.28 -13.30 13.48
N GLY A 721 27.67 -13.23 14.76
CA GLY A 721 27.11 -12.25 15.68
C GLY A 721 28.01 -11.94 16.87
N THR A 722 27.60 -10.98 17.69
CA THR A 722 28.24 -10.63 18.95
C THR A 722 27.23 -10.45 20.07
N ILE A 723 27.67 -10.78 21.30
CA ILE A 723 26.92 -10.54 22.53
C ILE A 723 27.85 -9.86 23.52
N ASP A 724 27.50 -8.64 23.90
CA ASP A 724 28.23 -7.86 24.89
C ASP A 724 27.43 -7.86 26.19
N THR A 725 27.94 -8.51 27.25
CA THR A 725 27.20 -8.70 28.50
C THR A 725 27.95 -8.07 29.68
N THR A 726 27.23 -7.30 30.46
CA THR A 726 27.68 -6.81 31.79
C THR A 726 26.92 -7.56 32.87
N ALA A 727 27.63 -7.99 33.93
CA ALA A 727 27.07 -8.74 35.04
C ALA A 727 27.46 -8.08 36.37
N TYR A 728 26.54 -8.07 37.32
CA TYR A 728 26.81 -7.67 38.72
C TYR A 728 25.93 -8.50 39.66
N GLY A 729 26.45 -8.75 40.88
CA GLY A 729 25.71 -9.60 41.79
C GLY A 729 26.32 -9.74 43.18
N LEU A 730 25.64 -10.56 43.97
CA LEU A 730 25.97 -10.82 45.39
C LEU A 730 26.13 -12.32 45.58
N THR A 731 27.09 -12.67 46.45
CA THR A 731 27.43 -14.07 46.79
C THR A 731 27.60 -14.20 48.29
N PRO A 732 26.56 -14.60 49.06
CA PRO A 732 26.76 -15.10 50.45
C PRO A 732 27.47 -16.44 50.41
N THR A 733 28.34 -16.67 51.42
CA THR A 733 29.17 -17.85 51.56
C THR A 733 29.16 -18.35 53.00
N LEU A 734 29.30 -19.67 53.15
CA LEU A 734 29.42 -20.32 54.49
C LEU A 734 30.45 -21.44 54.39
N THR A 735 31.57 -21.28 55.07
CA THR A 735 32.70 -22.25 55.04
C THR A 735 32.90 -22.80 56.41
N TRP A 736 32.86 -24.12 56.55
CA TRP A 736 33.27 -24.83 57.76
C TRP A 736 34.65 -25.45 57.56
N TYR A 737 35.59 -25.14 58.47
CA TYR A 737 36.91 -25.74 58.55
C TYR A 737 36.98 -26.64 59.77
N GLY A 738 37.24 -27.92 59.53
CA GLY A 738 37.47 -28.90 60.58
C GLY A 738 38.93 -28.96 61.03
N ASN A 739 39.19 -29.37 62.26
CA ASN A 739 40.52 -29.49 62.87
C ASN A 739 41.40 -30.65 62.29
N ASN A 740 40.76 -31.50 61.47
CA ASN A 740 41.43 -32.67 60.81
C ASN A 740 41.69 -32.44 59.30
N GLY A 741 41.74 -31.16 58.81
CA GLY A 741 41.96 -30.81 57.44
C GLY A 741 40.77 -30.98 56.50
N VAL A 742 39.61 -31.29 57.02
CA VAL A 742 38.33 -31.33 56.26
C VAL A 742 37.79 -29.90 56.15
N TYR A 743 37.21 -29.56 55.00
CA TYR A 743 36.43 -28.36 54.84
C TYR A 743 35.14 -28.66 54.06
N ILE A 744 34.12 -27.84 54.32
CA ILE A 744 32.88 -27.78 53.58
C ILE A 744 32.59 -26.31 53.28
N ASP A 745 32.42 -25.95 52.02
CA ASP A 745 32.08 -24.61 51.54
C ASP A 745 30.74 -24.59 50.81
N ALA A 746 29.86 -23.74 51.26
CA ALA A 746 28.57 -23.49 50.63
C ALA A 746 28.51 -22.06 50.10
N GLN A 747 27.97 -21.90 48.91
CA GLN A 747 27.83 -20.61 48.22
C GLN A 747 26.44 -20.49 47.69
N ALA A 748 25.81 -19.33 47.75
CA ALA A 748 24.66 -18.92 46.98
C ALA A 748 24.99 -17.65 46.21
N GLN A 749 24.49 -17.49 45.01
CA GLN A 749 24.81 -16.35 44.15
C GLN A 749 23.53 -15.84 43.48
N ALA A 750 23.36 -14.56 43.42
CA ALA A 750 22.38 -13.88 42.59
C ALA A 750 23.12 -12.89 41.67
N THR A 751 22.89 -13.00 40.38
CA THR A 751 23.52 -12.19 39.33
C THR A 751 22.49 -11.57 38.41
N TRP A 752 22.64 -10.29 38.11
CA TRP A 752 21.84 -9.55 37.14
C TRP A 752 22.71 -9.17 35.95
N PHE A 753 22.13 -9.22 34.77
CA PHE A 753 22.82 -9.00 33.51
C PHE A 753 22.15 -7.91 32.70
N ASP A 754 22.98 -7.22 31.92
CA ASP A 754 22.60 -6.28 30.88
C ASP A 754 23.39 -6.63 29.61
N SER A 755 22.69 -6.90 28.50
CA SER A 755 23.32 -7.42 27.30
C SER A 755 22.86 -6.72 26.03
N ASP A 756 23.78 -6.52 25.09
CA ASP A 756 23.53 -6.09 23.71
C ASP A 756 23.73 -7.29 22.78
N LEU A 757 22.72 -7.58 21.96
CA LEU A 757 22.69 -8.70 21.02
C LEU A 757 22.76 -8.17 19.59
N ASN A 758 23.76 -8.61 18.82
CA ASN A 758 23.98 -8.14 17.45
C ASN A 758 24.20 -9.30 16.48
N SER A 759 23.67 -9.19 15.28
CA SER A 759 23.96 -10.05 14.14
C SER A 759 24.71 -9.28 13.06
N ARG A 760 25.69 -9.88 12.41
CA ARG A 760 26.43 -9.25 11.32
C ARG A 760 25.53 -8.98 10.10
N LEU A 761 24.57 -9.86 9.82
CA LEU A 761 23.64 -9.72 8.67
C LEU A 761 22.46 -8.80 8.96
N ALA A 762 22.02 -8.74 10.23
CA ALA A 762 20.83 -7.98 10.61
C ALA A 762 21.13 -6.70 11.41
N GLY A 763 22.38 -6.50 11.88
CA GLY A 763 22.73 -5.41 12.79
C GLY A 763 22.23 -5.67 14.21
N LYS A 764 21.90 -4.61 14.95
CA LYS A 764 21.44 -4.70 16.34
C LYS A 764 20.08 -5.38 16.43
N LEU A 765 20.02 -6.51 17.13
CA LEU A 765 18.81 -7.32 17.33
C LEU A 765 18.04 -6.84 18.57
N LYS A 766 18.77 -6.61 19.68
CA LYS A 766 18.23 -6.12 20.93
C LYS A 766 19.33 -5.41 21.74
N GLY A 767 19.01 -4.28 22.32
CA GLY A 767 19.88 -3.56 23.25
C GLY A 767 19.31 -3.54 24.66
N GLY A 768 20.22 -3.57 25.67
CA GLY A 768 19.87 -3.50 27.07
C GLY A 768 19.01 -4.68 27.55
N GLN A 769 19.24 -5.90 27.02
CA GLN A 769 18.48 -7.08 27.38
C GLN A 769 18.81 -7.52 28.80
N LYS A 770 17.80 -7.62 29.63
CA LYS A 770 17.91 -7.99 31.04
C LYS A 770 17.83 -9.50 31.23
N ALA A 771 18.65 -9.99 32.15
CA ALA A 771 18.63 -11.38 32.58
C ALA A 771 19.00 -11.48 34.06
N GLN A 772 18.68 -12.59 34.67
CA GLN A 772 19.03 -12.91 36.04
C GLN A 772 19.44 -14.37 36.18
N SER A 773 20.32 -14.62 37.16
CA SER A 773 20.79 -15.96 37.47
C SER A 773 20.85 -16.18 38.98
N TYR A 774 20.51 -17.36 39.39
CA TYR A 774 20.67 -17.85 40.76
C TYR A 774 21.57 -19.07 40.74
N GLY A 775 22.56 -19.11 41.61
CA GLY A 775 23.51 -20.23 41.76
C GLY A 775 23.55 -20.72 43.20
N LEU A 776 23.66 -22.05 43.35
CA LEU A 776 23.93 -22.71 44.62
C LEU A 776 25.11 -23.66 44.43
N GLY A 777 26.08 -23.63 45.32
CA GLY A 777 27.24 -24.53 45.26
C GLY A 777 27.57 -25.09 46.62
N ILE A 778 28.03 -26.32 46.64
CA ILE A 778 28.63 -26.97 47.81
C ILE A 778 29.91 -27.66 47.36
N GLU A 779 30.98 -27.42 48.09
CA GLU A 779 32.29 -28.04 47.90
C GLU A 779 32.75 -28.67 49.19
N ALA A 780 33.36 -29.83 49.13
CA ALA A 780 34.03 -30.48 50.25
C ALA A 780 35.40 -31.02 49.83
N GLY A 781 36.32 -31.05 50.76
CA GLY A 781 37.64 -31.60 50.56
C GLY A 781 38.33 -31.91 51.85
N LYS A 782 39.41 -32.72 51.78
CA LYS A 782 40.23 -33.14 52.92
C LYS A 782 41.68 -33.10 52.55
N ALA A 783 42.50 -32.45 53.37
CA ALA A 783 43.95 -32.49 53.24
C ALA A 783 44.53 -33.71 53.91
N PHE A 784 45.31 -34.51 53.17
CA PHE A 784 46.07 -35.67 53.67
C PHE A 784 47.56 -35.28 53.51
N GLY A 785 48.26 -35.16 54.64
CA GLY A 785 49.74 -34.94 54.67
C GLY A 785 50.45 -36.20 54.16
N LEU A 786 51.25 -36.07 53.14
CA LEU A 786 52.08 -37.19 52.61
C LEU A 786 53.50 -37.14 53.18
N THR A 787 54.12 -35.97 53.22
CA THR A 787 55.41 -35.67 53.82
C THR A 787 55.36 -34.28 54.41
N GLU A 788 56.45 -33.83 55.08
CA GLU A 788 56.54 -32.47 55.56
C GLU A 788 56.40 -31.46 54.41
N GLY A 789 55.42 -30.63 54.53
CA GLY A 789 55.12 -29.65 53.52
C GLY A 789 54.34 -30.13 52.29
N VAL A 790 54.13 -31.44 52.09
CA VAL A 790 53.37 -32.00 50.93
C VAL A 790 52.05 -32.60 51.37
N ALA A 791 50.97 -32.22 50.71
CA ALA A 791 49.65 -32.77 50.99
C ALA A 791 48.88 -33.10 49.68
N LEU A 792 48.10 -34.17 49.77
CA LEU A 792 47.14 -34.55 48.75
C LEU A 792 45.72 -34.14 49.19
N ILE A 793 44.97 -33.47 48.33
CA ILE A 793 43.65 -32.93 48.66
C ILE A 793 42.63 -33.40 47.65
N PRO A 794 41.93 -34.50 47.89
CA PRO A 794 40.71 -34.86 47.14
C PRO A 794 39.61 -33.85 47.43
N GLN A 795 38.90 -33.45 46.40
CA GLN A 795 37.85 -32.41 46.38
C GLN A 795 36.62 -32.86 45.58
N ALA A 796 35.48 -32.50 46.04
CA ALA A 796 34.20 -32.68 45.31
C ALA A 796 33.38 -31.39 45.42
N GLN A 797 32.80 -31.00 44.29
CA GLN A 797 31.91 -29.82 44.25
C GLN A 797 30.71 -30.15 43.42
N LEU A 798 29.55 -29.66 43.82
CA LEU A 798 28.29 -29.67 43.09
C LEU A 798 27.75 -28.27 43.01
N THR A 799 27.46 -27.79 41.79
CA THR A 799 26.95 -26.46 41.56
C THR A 799 25.67 -26.55 40.71
N TYR A 800 24.61 -25.92 41.19
CA TYR A 800 23.38 -25.71 40.44
C TYR A 800 23.29 -24.22 40.08
N VAL A 801 23.03 -23.93 38.80
CA VAL A 801 22.83 -22.59 38.29
C VAL A 801 21.57 -22.56 37.45
N SER A 802 20.71 -21.58 37.69
CA SER A 802 19.52 -21.30 36.88
C SER A 802 19.59 -19.90 36.35
N THR A 803 19.55 -19.76 35.02
CA THR A 803 19.59 -18.47 34.32
C THR A 803 18.33 -18.26 33.51
N ARG A 804 17.77 -17.04 33.57
CA ARG A 804 16.61 -16.64 32.77
C ARG A 804 16.77 -15.21 32.29
N PHE A 805 16.40 -14.95 31.03
CA PHE A 805 16.31 -13.62 30.48
C PHE A 805 14.84 -13.23 30.24
N ASP A 806 14.56 -11.93 30.33
CA ASP A 806 13.23 -11.38 30.08
C ASP A 806 12.85 -11.58 28.62
N SER A 807 11.61 -11.98 28.36
CA SER A 807 11.15 -12.11 26.97
C SER A 807 11.14 -10.75 26.28
N PHE A 808 11.56 -10.72 25.00
CA PHE A 808 11.62 -9.51 24.20
C PHE A 808 11.18 -9.78 22.76
N ASN A 809 10.84 -8.70 22.04
CA ASN A 809 10.73 -8.75 20.59
C ASN A 809 12.04 -8.23 19.98
N ASP A 810 12.54 -8.94 18.99
CA ASP A 810 13.70 -8.54 18.22
C ASP A 810 13.37 -7.43 17.20
N LYS A 811 14.36 -7.00 16.42
CA LYS A 811 14.16 -5.96 15.38
C LYS A 811 13.14 -6.34 14.30
N PHE A 812 12.85 -7.63 14.12
CA PHE A 812 11.86 -8.14 13.15
C PHE A 812 10.47 -8.32 13.76
N GLY A 813 10.32 -7.98 15.05
CA GLY A 813 9.07 -8.20 15.80
C GLY A 813 8.88 -9.64 16.31
N THR A 814 9.88 -10.52 16.13
CA THR A 814 9.84 -11.90 16.59
C THR A 814 10.02 -11.97 18.10
N ARG A 815 9.11 -12.64 18.80
CA ARG A 815 9.20 -12.84 20.25
C ARG A 815 10.28 -13.88 20.58
N VAL A 816 11.20 -13.53 21.47
CA VAL A 816 12.25 -14.40 21.99
C VAL A 816 12.07 -14.56 23.51
N ALA A 817 12.09 -15.79 24.01
CA ALA A 817 11.89 -16.08 25.43
C ALA A 817 12.82 -17.19 25.91
N SER A 818 13.27 -17.09 27.18
CA SER A 818 13.97 -18.16 27.87
C SER A 818 13.02 -19.34 28.12
N ASP A 819 13.42 -20.55 27.78
CA ASP A 819 12.67 -21.79 28.06
C ASP A 819 13.40 -22.65 29.12
N LYS A 820 14.68 -22.95 28.91
CA LYS A 820 15.52 -23.69 29.84
C LYS A 820 16.92 -23.09 29.90
N GLY A 821 17.40 -22.77 31.10
CA GLY A 821 18.70 -22.18 31.32
C GLY A 821 19.36 -22.71 32.61
N ASP A 822 19.18 -24.00 32.90
CA ASP A 822 19.67 -24.65 34.12
C ASP A 822 20.90 -25.50 33.86
N SER A 823 21.83 -25.53 34.80
CA SER A 823 23.05 -26.37 34.83
C SER A 823 23.21 -26.99 36.21
N LEU A 824 23.52 -28.26 36.26
CA LEU A 824 23.93 -29.00 37.49
C LEU A 824 25.28 -29.65 37.20
N LEU A 825 26.34 -28.96 37.60
CA LEU A 825 27.72 -29.36 37.31
C LEU A 825 28.35 -30.01 38.56
N GLY A 826 28.78 -31.24 38.44
CA GLY A 826 29.61 -31.93 39.42
C GLY A 826 31.07 -31.85 39.04
N ARG A 827 31.94 -31.64 40.00
CA ARG A 827 33.42 -31.66 39.88
C ARG A 827 34.02 -32.62 40.90
N LEU A 828 34.88 -33.54 40.47
CA LEU A 828 35.76 -34.33 41.29
C LEU A 828 37.21 -33.96 40.96
N GLY A 829 38.01 -33.65 41.96
CA GLY A 829 39.36 -33.20 41.75
C GLY A 829 40.34 -33.74 42.79
N ILE A 830 41.60 -33.74 42.41
CA ILE A 830 42.72 -34.06 43.30
C ILE A 830 43.76 -32.97 43.13
N ALA A 831 44.14 -32.33 44.23
CA ALA A 831 45.24 -31.35 44.27
C ALA A 831 46.41 -31.92 45.00
N LEU A 832 47.61 -31.66 44.47
CA LEU A 832 48.89 -31.89 45.15
C LEU A 832 49.50 -30.58 45.51
N ASP A 833 49.65 -30.33 46.82
CA ASP A 833 50.13 -29.09 47.38
C ASP A 833 51.53 -29.25 47.96
N TYR A 834 52.42 -28.24 47.73
CA TYR A 834 53.68 -28.07 48.42
C TYR A 834 53.69 -26.78 49.17
N LYS A 835 53.87 -26.80 50.51
CA LYS A 835 53.92 -25.68 51.41
C LYS A 835 55.33 -25.49 51.98
N SER A 836 55.81 -24.24 51.97
CA SER A 836 57.05 -23.85 52.57
C SER A 836 56.88 -22.66 53.49
N ASN A 837 57.43 -22.73 54.73
CA ASN A 837 57.34 -21.64 55.69
C ASN A 837 58.72 -21.20 56.04
N TRP A 838 59.01 -19.90 56.14
CA TRP A 838 60.31 -19.33 56.59
C TRP A 838 60.08 -17.97 57.25
N GLN A 839 61.12 -17.49 57.90
CA GLN A 839 61.07 -16.21 58.54
C GLN A 839 62.20 -15.31 57.96
N THR A 840 61.89 -14.10 57.60
CA THR A 840 62.85 -13.10 57.12
C THR A 840 62.64 -11.78 57.87
N ALA A 841 63.68 -11.25 58.50
CA ALA A 841 63.68 -10.01 59.35
C ALA A 841 62.52 -10.01 60.40
N GLY A 842 62.29 -11.16 61.00
CA GLY A 842 61.20 -11.34 62.02
C GLY A 842 59.76 -11.48 61.47
N VAL A 843 59.61 -11.39 60.17
CA VAL A 843 58.30 -11.54 59.53
C VAL A 843 58.15 -12.98 59.03
N LYS A 844 57.11 -13.69 59.50
CA LYS A 844 56.70 -15.03 59.00
C LYS A 844 56.25 -14.91 57.57
N ARG A 845 56.76 -15.79 56.69
CA ARG A 845 56.37 -15.90 55.27
C ARG A 845 56.01 -17.32 54.99
N GLU A 846 55.04 -17.45 54.14
CA GLU A 846 54.46 -18.73 53.65
C GLU A 846 54.33 -18.72 52.13
N SER A 847 54.73 -19.79 51.46
CA SER A 847 54.36 -20.05 50.08
C SER A 847 53.73 -21.43 49.93
N ASN A 848 52.74 -21.50 49.08
CA ASN A 848 52.15 -22.74 48.70
C ASN A 848 52.03 -22.77 47.17
N VAL A 849 52.58 -23.82 46.56
CA VAL A 849 52.48 -24.09 45.13
C VAL A 849 51.70 -25.41 44.98
N TYR A 850 50.78 -25.44 44.03
CA TYR A 850 49.97 -26.64 43.86
C TYR A 850 49.61 -26.88 42.40
N GLY A 851 49.35 -28.13 42.09
CA GLY A 851 48.71 -28.62 40.85
C GLY A 851 47.41 -29.30 41.18
N VAL A 852 46.41 -29.16 40.31
CA VAL A 852 45.09 -29.80 40.45
C VAL A 852 44.64 -30.43 39.13
N VAL A 853 44.09 -31.58 39.23
CA VAL A 853 43.41 -32.29 38.10
C VAL A 853 41.96 -32.51 38.47
N ASN A 854 41.04 -32.18 37.58
CA ASN A 854 39.63 -32.39 37.82
C ASN A 854 38.95 -33.11 36.64
N VAL A 855 37.84 -33.80 36.96
CA VAL A 855 36.82 -34.22 36.04
C VAL A 855 35.54 -33.50 36.41
N LYS A 856 34.92 -32.87 35.40
CA LYS A 856 33.64 -32.15 35.57
C LYS A 856 32.56 -32.87 34.75
N HIS A 857 31.36 -32.96 35.27
CA HIS A 857 30.23 -33.59 34.56
C HIS A 857 28.94 -32.78 34.71
N GLU A 858 28.33 -32.45 33.56
CA GLU A 858 27.05 -31.81 33.49
C GLU A 858 25.91 -32.81 33.47
N PHE A 859 25.00 -32.74 34.46
CA PHE A 859 23.90 -33.69 34.62
C PHE A 859 22.63 -33.32 33.86
N LEU A 860 22.49 -32.02 33.44
CA LEU A 860 21.31 -31.51 32.74
C LEU A 860 21.51 -31.44 31.22
N ASP A 861 20.41 -31.21 30.48
CA ASP A 861 20.36 -31.36 29.01
C ASP A 861 20.65 -30.04 28.24
N GLY A 862 21.36 -29.09 28.89
CA GLY A 862 21.76 -27.85 28.26
C GLY A 862 20.65 -26.77 28.24
N THR A 863 20.82 -25.79 27.37
CA THR A 863 19.94 -24.60 27.27
C THR A 863 18.89 -24.74 26.19
N ARG A 864 17.77 -24.01 26.37
CA ARG A 864 16.69 -23.92 25.37
C ARG A 864 16.11 -22.50 25.38
N VAL A 865 15.96 -21.98 24.15
CA VAL A 865 15.35 -20.68 23.89
C VAL A 865 14.17 -20.88 22.94
N ARG A 866 13.07 -20.14 23.14
CA ARG A 866 11.92 -20.12 22.24
C ARG A 866 11.98 -18.87 21.38
N VAL A 867 11.98 -19.07 20.05
CA VAL A 867 11.92 -17.99 19.05
C VAL A 867 10.59 -18.14 18.31
N ALA A 868 9.66 -17.22 18.54
CA ALA A 868 8.23 -17.42 18.24
C ALA A 868 7.76 -18.77 18.84
N ASP A 869 7.28 -19.69 18.01
CA ASP A 869 6.83 -21.03 18.45
C ASP A 869 7.91 -22.11 18.28
N THR A 870 9.10 -21.73 17.79
CA THR A 870 10.19 -22.68 17.52
C THR A 870 11.13 -22.80 18.72
N GLN A 871 11.43 -24.04 19.14
CA GLN A 871 12.41 -24.33 20.18
C GLN A 871 13.80 -24.44 19.60
N ILE A 872 14.74 -23.68 20.14
CA ILE A 872 16.14 -23.64 19.76
C ILE A 872 16.94 -24.18 20.95
N ALA A 873 17.65 -25.28 20.77
CA ALA A 873 18.34 -25.98 21.84
C ALA A 873 19.85 -26.06 21.61
N SER A 874 20.61 -25.93 22.69
CA SER A 874 22.05 -26.08 22.70
C SER A 874 22.51 -26.91 23.89
N ARG A 875 23.43 -27.83 23.66
CA ARG A 875 24.00 -28.68 24.72
C ARG A 875 25.50 -28.85 24.50
N MET A 876 26.27 -28.45 25.51
CA MET A 876 27.73 -28.71 25.57
C MET A 876 28.02 -30.19 25.83
N ALA A 877 29.25 -30.61 25.59
CA ALA A 877 29.67 -31.93 26.02
C ALA A 877 29.49 -32.09 27.53
N ARG A 878 29.01 -33.27 27.96
CA ARG A 878 28.68 -33.48 29.40
C ARG A 878 29.92 -33.61 30.27
N THR A 879 31.01 -34.18 29.76
CA THR A 879 32.21 -34.45 30.57
C THR A 879 33.40 -33.66 30.09
N TRP A 880 34.10 -33.00 31.03
CA TRP A 880 35.26 -32.15 30.78
C TRP A 880 36.41 -32.63 31.64
N GLY A 881 37.63 -32.63 31.13
CA GLY A 881 38.87 -32.72 31.87
C GLY A 881 39.39 -31.29 32.20
N SER A 882 40.01 -31.14 33.36
CA SER A 882 40.59 -29.88 33.80
C SER A 882 41.91 -30.08 34.47
N VAL A 883 42.89 -29.26 34.11
CA VAL A 883 44.21 -29.19 34.79
C VAL A 883 44.42 -27.75 35.24
N GLY A 884 44.97 -27.60 36.43
CA GLY A 884 45.27 -26.26 36.99
C GLY A 884 46.55 -26.26 37.79
N ALA A 885 47.17 -25.07 37.85
CA ALA A 885 48.32 -24.79 38.69
C ALA A 885 48.18 -23.45 39.38
N GLY A 886 48.62 -23.34 40.61
CA GLY A 886 48.49 -22.07 41.33
C GLY A 886 49.56 -21.89 42.42
N VAL A 887 49.61 -20.68 42.89
CA VAL A 887 50.53 -20.22 43.93
C VAL A 887 49.77 -19.37 44.93
N ASN A 888 50.15 -19.50 46.24
CA ASN A 888 49.69 -18.60 47.29
C ASN A 888 50.93 -18.16 48.06
N TYR A 889 51.03 -16.85 48.33
CA TYR A 889 52.13 -16.25 49.08
C TYR A 889 51.59 -15.38 50.19
N GLY A 890 51.85 -15.73 51.44
CA GLY A 890 51.46 -15.03 52.65
C GLY A 890 52.62 -14.37 53.39
N TRP A 891 52.35 -13.23 54.00
CA TRP A 891 53.35 -12.55 54.87
C TRP A 891 52.70 -11.85 56.06
N GLY A 892 53.44 -11.84 57.21
CA GLY A 892 53.02 -11.13 58.41
C GLY A 892 51.74 -11.64 59.04
N GLU A 893 51.33 -12.88 58.73
CA GLU A 893 50.10 -13.52 59.23
C GLU A 893 48.79 -12.81 58.89
N ARG A 894 48.85 -11.73 58.10
CA ARG A 894 47.68 -10.87 57.77
C ARG A 894 47.42 -10.79 56.29
N TYR A 895 48.43 -10.89 55.48
CA TYR A 895 48.33 -10.60 54.05
C TYR A 895 48.63 -11.85 53.22
N ALA A 896 47.87 -12.09 52.16
CA ALA A 896 48.19 -13.10 51.16
C ALA A 896 47.80 -12.63 49.76
N ILE A 897 48.64 -12.98 48.79
CA ILE A 897 48.33 -12.91 47.35
C ILE A 897 48.26 -14.34 46.84
N TYR A 898 47.38 -14.56 45.90
CA TYR A 898 47.23 -15.87 45.29
C TYR A 898 46.92 -15.77 43.81
N GLY A 899 47.25 -16.81 43.05
CA GLY A 899 46.92 -16.90 41.64
C GLY A 899 46.76 -18.35 41.22
N GLN A 900 45.96 -18.59 40.25
CA GLN A 900 45.67 -19.89 39.65
C GLN A 900 45.39 -19.76 38.17
N VAL A 901 45.87 -20.69 37.36
CA VAL A 901 45.52 -20.84 35.96
C VAL A 901 44.94 -22.23 35.79
N ASP A 902 43.76 -22.32 35.16
CA ASP A 902 43.07 -23.58 34.84
C ASP A 902 42.87 -23.68 33.33
N ALA A 903 43.01 -24.87 32.80
CA ALA A 903 42.66 -25.22 31.43
C ALA A 903 41.68 -26.37 31.42
N ASP A 904 40.52 -26.18 30.86
CA ASP A 904 39.44 -27.18 30.71
C ASP A 904 39.28 -27.57 29.25
N THR A 905 38.98 -28.85 28.98
CA THR A 905 38.65 -29.33 27.65
C THR A 905 37.61 -30.45 27.69
N ASP A 906 36.76 -30.44 26.68
CA ASP A 906 35.80 -31.55 26.46
C ASP A 906 36.35 -32.65 25.53
N PHE A 907 37.59 -32.53 25.08
CA PHE A 907 38.28 -33.40 24.15
C PHE A 907 37.65 -33.50 22.75
N SER A 908 36.65 -32.62 22.43
CA SER A 908 35.93 -32.67 21.15
C SER A 908 35.98 -31.34 20.36
N GLY A 909 36.62 -30.27 20.91
CA GLY A 909 36.77 -28.96 20.28
C GLY A 909 36.66 -27.79 21.23
N SER A 910 35.90 -27.95 22.32
CA SER A 910 35.73 -26.90 23.31
C SER A 910 36.91 -26.86 24.29
N HIS A 911 37.33 -25.65 24.63
CA HIS A 911 38.34 -25.42 25.67
C HIS A 911 38.13 -24.08 26.37
N ILE A 912 38.48 -24.02 27.65
CA ILE A 912 38.39 -22.84 28.47
C ILE A 912 39.75 -22.64 29.19
N VAL A 913 40.32 -21.45 29.13
CA VAL A 913 41.47 -21.09 29.90
C VAL A 913 41.07 -19.96 30.85
N THR A 914 41.26 -20.17 32.14
CA THR A 914 40.90 -19.22 33.18
C THR A 914 42.13 -18.87 34.03
N ALA A 915 42.40 -17.62 34.24
CA ALA A 915 43.39 -17.11 35.14
C ALA A 915 42.75 -16.29 36.27
N THR A 916 43.09 -16.60 37.50
CA THR A 916 42.60 -15.89 38.68
C THR A 916 43.77 -15.33 39.45
N ALA A 917 43.66 -14.09 39.92
CA ALA A 917 44.59 -13.45 40.87
C ALA A 917 43.78 -12.82 42.00
N GLY A 918 44.25 -12.93 43.22
CA GLY A 918 43.56 -12.38 44.36
C GLY A 918 44.48 -11.90 45.47
N PHE A 919 43.91 -11.08 46.36
CA PHE A 919 44.53 -10.54 47.55
C PHE A 919 43.58 -10.77 48.73
N ARG A 920 44.15 -11.13 49.86
CA ARG A 920 43.47 -11.31 51.14
C ARG A 920 44.18 -10.56 52.26
N MET A 921 43.41 -9.96 53.15
CA MET A 921 43.90 -9.34 54.39
C MET A 921 43.05 -9.83 55.55
N SER A 922 43.70 -10.45 56.55
CA SER A 922 43.05 -10.97 57.77
C SER A 922 43.30 -10.02 58.92
N PHE A 923 42.31 -9.84 59.84
CA PHE A 923 42.42 -8.94 61.00
C PHE A 923 41.67 -9.51 62.22
#